data_40468d0fb5d17ff795259f1d9075dcfa
#
_entry.id   40468d0fb5d17ff795259f1d9075dcfa
#
_cell.length_a   1.000
_cell.length_b   1.000
_cell.length_c   1.000
_cell.angle_alpha   90.00
_cell.angle_beta   90.00
_cell.angle_gamma   90.00
#
_symmetry.space_group_name_H-M   'P 1'
#
loop_
_entity.id
_entity.type
_entity.pdbx_description
1 polymer ?
#
loop_
_entity_poly.entity_id
_entity_poly.type
_entity_poly.pdbx_seq_one_letter_code
_entity_poly.pdbx_strand_id
1 'polypeptide(L)'
;MWGWTLVLAVLACIVMMLWPKWRVEQPIVSVLLHLTVAMPFVALASRFIANDTSILHVALNGGEDLPLKYRFAATWAAREGPLLMWAAWMGLVAWWFGRPLASEKDQTHQLRLRLMHGFTLLLLLISMTLDPFAENPLGLKGSGLNELLQTDLMVIHPPLVFLAYSLCIALAATSLAILQYGDDADIDKRMLRQTRPGLLIATFGIGLGGLWAYMVLDWGGYWAWDPVETGSFLPWLALVLMGHLRTRPGKTSTLMWTGLGLATGALALFATLVTRAGGVWAASVHTFVVSAEGTPPTDVFGRMMVLKDRAEGVEIVSYVLLILLLSGVFIRAAQGTTRRPFSNLFLIPVLGAAIAVLFDYTTYAYAPSLFFVAMVFAPTAVDWPKHLERDESLWSYRGFLSAPWLIVVPVVAYLLTQDLLFVLLNSLMFVPLYAAPDARKAWGWGAAGTMMCLASAWSGLVELHVAAIMLGFYILPWLVMGEEEMEQKPWMTRKFIMQTTLWAPVVLTSLYIILTLIILVSSIDAVQFNAHELYGAPFVMGMALALFAYTSRKQSPKQIVSVVLGTALASIVLAILIPSALGGDASEPISEYLSRGTIAWLVLPSVLVALVPVGAEVYNRVQTSGFAKIAPAAHLVHFGILLLLVGHVFTTVLVDRGDATHRITLVRGEMVEVDGYGYVFEEIVLESDDLEVGDGYVGAIISVYSGDEKIGEVEPGLIRFDGSPNPPRSEVDTLVRYHGDIVFIFDGSQTTGLMQQVSTDGADSVQRMRVIIYDLPGSHLVWAGWTLMMLGMAWLTVLDARKTPHPRSEEE
;
A
#
# COMPACT_ATOMS: atom_id res chain seq x y z
N MET A 1 16.40 13.23 32.34
CA MET A 1 15.88 14.56 32.72
C MET A 1 14.55 14.90 32.02
N TRP A 2 14.30 14.53 30.74
CA TRP A 2 13.09 14.88 29.97
C TRP A 2 11.95 13.86 30.03
N GLY A 3 12.16 12.69 30.68
CA GLY A 3 11.13 11.62 30.80
C GLY A 3 9.82 12.06 31.47
N TRP A 4 9.83 13.14 32.27
CA TRP A 4 8.61 13.71 32.88
C TRP A 4 7.59 14.16 31.80
N THR A 5 8.04 14.54 30.58
CA THR A 5 7.14 14.92 29.48
C THR A 5 6.28 13.74 29.04
N LEU A 6 6.86 12.53 28.98
CA LEU A 6 6.12 11.28 28.72
C LEU A 6 5.09 10.98 29.82
N VAL A 7 5.47 11.13 31.07
CA VAL A 7 4.55 10.93 32.20
C VAL A 7 3.36 11.89 32.13
N LEU A 8 3.59 13.16 31.82
CA LEU A 8 2.52 14.13 31.66
C LEU A 8 1.63 13.81 30.43
N ALA A 9 2.20 13.36 29.31
CA ALA A 9 1.45 12.95 28.14
C ALA A 9 0.57 11.73 28.43
N VAL A 10 1.10 10.74 29.14
CA VAL A 10 0.34 9.57 29.62
C VAL A 10 -0.82 9.99 30.50
N LEU A 11 -0.58 10.85 31.48
CA LEU A 11 -1.63 11.38 32.38
C LEU A 11 -2.69 12.15 31.60
N ALA A 12 -2.29 12.99 30.63
CA ALA A 12 -3.22 13.71 29.77
C ALA A 12 -4.13 12.76 28.96
N CYS A 13 -3.58 11.67 28.39
CA CYS A 13 -4.37 10.64 27.72
C CYS A 13 -5.36 9.97 28.67
N ILE A 14 -4.93 9.61 29.88
CA ILE A 14 -5.81 9.00 30.89
C ILE A 14 -6.95 9.96 31.26
N VAL A 15 -6.66 11.23 31.49
CA VAL A 15 -7.69 12.25 31.78
C VAL A 15 -8.68 12.35 30.62
N MET A 16 -8.22 12.39 29.36
CA MET A 16 -9.11 12.47 28.20
C MET A 16 -9.94 11.20 28.00
N MET A 17 -9.43 10.03 28.37
CA MET A 17 -10.18 8.78 28.34
C MET A 17 -11.28 8.74 29.43
N LEU A 18 -10.97 9.23 30.62
CA LEU A 18 -11.94 9.27 31.73
C LEU A 18 -13.04 10.33 31.49
N TRP A 19 -12.66 11.45 30.87
CA TRP A 19 -13.56 12.56 30.58
C TRP A 19 -13.64 12.88 29.07
N PRO A 20 -14.31 12.07 28.26
CA PRO A 20 -14.34 12.21 26.80
C PRO A 20 -15.13 13.44 26.29
N LYS A 21 -15.88 14.13 27.16
CA LYS A 21 -16.63 15.37 26.82
C LYS A 21 -15.79 16.65 26.94
N TRP A 22 -14.52 16.55 27.29
CA TRP A 22 -13.61 17.67 27.55
C TRP A 22 -13.62 18.75 26.44
N ARG A 23 -13.75 18.35 25.18
CA ARG A 23 -13.71 19.29 24.06
C ARG A 23 -14.95 20.20 24.01
N VAL A 24 -16.12 19.67 24.33
CA VAL A 24 -17.37 20.41 24.28
C VAL A 24 -17.52 21.27 25.54
N GLU A 25 -17.20 20.72 26.70
CA GLU A 25 -17.40 21.34 27.99
C GLU A 25 -16.28 22.33 28.34
N GLN A 26 -15.02 22.03 27.96
CA GLN A 26 -13.83 22.82 28.29
C GLN A 26 -12.85 22.92 27.13
N PRO A 27 -13.12 23.73 26.11
CA PRO A 27 -12.31 23.75 24.88
C PRO A 27 -10.85 24.17 25.11
N ILE A 28 -10.56 25.05 26.06
CA ILE A 28 -9.18 25.47 26.39
C ILE A 28 -8.43 24.30 27.03
N VAL A 29 -9.03 23.61 27.99
CA VAL A 29 -8.44 22.44 28.65
C VAL A 29 -8.17 21.35 27.61
N SER A 30 -9.07 21.18 26.65
CA SER A 30 -8.87 20.27 25.53
C SER A 30 -7.59 20.57 24.75
N VAL A 31 -7.37 21.82 24.38
CA VAL A 31 -6.16 22.23 23.64
C VAL A 31 -4.92 21.95 24.47
N LEU A 32 -4.93 22.33 25.75
CA LEU A 32 -3.80 22.12 26.66
C LEU A 32 -3.46 20.62 26.81
N LEU A 33 -4.46 19.75 26.98
CA LEU A 33 -4.24 18.31 27.09
C LEU A 33 -3.61 17.72 25.80
N HIS A 34 -4.06 18.17 24.62
CA HIS A 34 -3.48 17.69 23.36
C HIS A 34 -2.06 18.23 23.11
N LEU A 35 -1.78 19.47 23.50
CA LEU A 35 -0.42 20.02 23.48
C LEU A 35 0.48 19.22 24.43
N THR A 36 -0.05 18.82 25.60
CA THR A 36 0.70 17.96 26.54
C THR A 36 1.01 16.58 25.92
N VAL A 37 0.09 15.99 25.14
CA VAL A 37 0.36 14.74 24.39
C VAL A 37 1.46 14.90 23.35
N ALA A 38 1.53 16.04 22.67
CA ALA A 38 2.58 16.30 21.69
C ALA A 38 3.92 16.73 22.32
N MET A 39 3.94 17.10 23.60
CA MET A 39 5.12 17.65 24.26
C MET A 39 6.36 16.72 24.25
N PRO A 40 6.26 15.39 24.45
CA PRO A 40 7.44 14.52 24.37
C PRO A 40 8.12 14.57 22.99
N PHE A 41 7.33 14.59 21.91
CA PHE A 41 7.86 14.71 20.56
C PHE A 41 8.57 16.07 20.37
N VAL A 42 7.93 17.16 20.77
CA VAL A 42 8.52 18.51 20.69
C VAL A 42 9.78 18.62 21.53
N ALA A 43 9.79 18.03 22.73
CA ALA A 43 10.95 17.98 23.61
C ALA A 43 12.12 17.24 22.94
N LEU A 44 11.88 16.05 22.37
CA LEU A 44 12.91 15.29 21.68
C LEU A 44 13.43 16.04 20.44
N ALA A 45 12.53 16.57 19.59
CA ALA A 45 12.91 17.36 18.44
C ALA A 45 13.76 18.59 18.80
N SER A 46 13.44 19.25 19.91
CA SER A 46 14.25 20.38 20.39
C SER A 46 15.68 19.98 20.80
N ARG A 47 15.87 18.73 21.27
CA ARG A 47 17.20 18.19 21.61
C ARG A 47 18.00 17.85 20.36
N PHE A 48 17.36 17.30 19.32
CA PHE A 48 17.99 17.10 18.04
C PHE A 48 18.42 18.44 17.39
N ILE A 49 17.53 19.44 17.39
CA ILE A 49 17.84 20.79 16.88
C ILE A 49 19.05 21.37 17.61
N ALA A 50 19.11 21.22 18.94
CA ALA A 50 20.20 21.71 19.76
C ALA A 50 21.46 20.82 19.72
N ASN A 51 21.42 19.68 19.05
CA ASN A 51 22.45 18.63 19.06
C ASN A 51 22.90 18.24 20.47
N ASP A 52 21.92 18.00 21.37
CA ASP A 52 22.19 17.66 22.78
C ASP A 52 22.60 16.17 22.90
N THR A 53 23.87 15.91 22.65
CA THR A 53 24.47 14.56 22.68
C THR A 53 24.54 13.93 24.07
N SER A 54 24.06 14.61 25.13
CA SER A 54 23.82 13.98 26.44
C SER A 54 22.72 12.91 26.36
N ILE A 55 21.84 12.98 25.34
CA ILE A 55 20.82 11.99 25.06
C ILE A 55 21.36 10.99 24.05
N LEU A 56 21.30 9.70 24.37
CA LEU A 56 21.86 8.62 23.55
C LEU A 56 21.27 8.63 22.13
N HIS A 57 19.96 8.81 21.99
CA HIS A 57 19.29 8.85 20.71
C HIS A 57 19.79 10.00 19.80
N VAL A 58 20.04 11.18 20.39
CA VAL A 58 20.64 12.32 19.65
C VAL A 58 22.10 12.02 19.30
N ALA A 59 22.85 11.39 20.21
CA ALA A 59 24.25 11.04 19.99
C ALA A 59 24.43 9.97 18.87
N LEU A 60 23.42 9.12 18.65
CA LEU A 60 23.47 8.08 17.61
C LEU A 60 23.02 8.57 16.23
N ASN A 61 22.14 9.60 16.16
CA ASN A 61 21.52 10.00 14.88
C ASN A 61 21.68 11.50 14.58
N GLY A 62 22.23 12.29 15.50
CA GLY A 62 22.50 13.71 15.34
C GLY A 62 23.97 13.98 14.99
N GLY A 63 24.27 15.23 14.64
CA GLY A 63 25.62 15.69 14.34
C GLY A 63 25.71 17.21 14.29
N GLU A 64 26.88 17.77 14.63
CA GLU A 64 27.11 19.22 14.57
C GLU A 64 27.14 19.72 13.11
N ASP A 65 27.58 18.89 12.18
CA ASP A 65 27.72 19.24 10.76
C ASP A 65 26.40 19.10 9.97
N LEU A 66 25.37 18.48 10.59
CA LEU A 66 24.08 18.33 9.95
C LEU A 66 23.35 19.70 9.81
N PRO A 67 22.84 20.06 8.65
CA PRO A 67 21.91 21.18 8.46
C PRO A 67 20.72 21.12 9.42
N LEU A 68 20.21 22.28 9.84
CA LEU A 68 19.13 22.36 10.83
C LEU A 68 17.89 21.54 10.46
N LYS A 69 17.53 21.51 9.17
CA LYS A 69 16.41 20.72 8.64
C LYS A 69 16.62 19.22 8.87
N TYR A 70 17.84 18.72 8.70
CA TYR A 70 18.17 17.30 8.90
C TYR A 70 18.35 16.96 10.38
N ARG A 71 18.84 17.90 11.22
CA ARG A 71 18.78 17.71 12.68
C ARG A 71 17.34 17.52 13.14
N PHE A 72 16.40 18.31 12.63
CA PHE A 72 14.99 18.14 12.95
C PHE A 72 14.47 16.79 12.44
N ALA A 73 14.78 16.41 11.19
CA ALA A 73 14.36 15.14 10.60
C ALA A 73 14.97 13.92 11.31
N ALA A 74 16.17 14.02 11.86
CA ALA A 74 16.81 12.97 12.64
C ALA A 74 15.98 12.53 13.85
N THR A 75 15.04 13.37 14.33
CA THR A 75 14.11 13.01 15.41
C THR A 75 13.36 11.71 15.10
N TRP A 76 13.07 11.40 13.84
CA TRP A 76 12.35 10.18 13.43
C TRP A 76 13.19 9.21 12.59
N ALA A 77 14.49 9.32 12.64
CA ALA A 77 15.40 8.40 11.94
C ALA A 77 15.48 7.00 12.59
N ALA A 78 15.22 6.92 13.89
CA ALA A 78 15.24 5.67 14.65
C ALA A 78 13.81 5.21 15.03
N ARG A 79 13.66 4.48 16.14
CA ARG A 79 12.37 3.89 16.55
C ARG A 79 11.55 4.77 17.47
N GLU A 80 12.21 5.44 18.41
CA GLU A 80 11.62 6.19 19.51
C GLU A 80 10.86 7.42 19.03
N GLY A 81 11.48 8.18 18.15
CA GLY A 81 10.92 9.41 17.61
C GLY A 81 9.65 9.24 16.79
N PRO A 82 9.58 8.28 15.86
CA PRO A 82 8.35 7.97 15.11
C PRO A 82 7.15 7.63 16.00
N LEU A 83 7.34 6.90 17.10
CA LEU A 83 6.25 6.59 18.03
C LEU A 83 5.70 7.85 18.71
N LEU A 84 6.59 8.75 19.13
CA LEU A 84 6.20 10.04 19.72
C LEU A 84 5.51 10.93 18.68
N MET A 85 6.01 10.96 17.44
CA MET A 85 5.38 11.68 16.33
C MET A 85 3.99 11.11 16.02
N TRP A 86 3.85 9.78 16.00
CA TRP A 86 2.56 9.14 15.78
C TRP A 86 1.57 9.44 16.91
N ALA A 87 2.03 9.41 18.17
CA ALA A 87 1.21 9.82 19.31
C ALA A 87 0.73 11.28 19.19
N ALA A 88 1.60 12.20 18.75
CA ALA A 88 1.25 13.59 18.52
C ALA A 88 0.20 13.74 17.39
N TRP A 89 0.36 13.01 16.26
CA TRP A 89 -0.62 12.99 15.18
C TRP A 89 -1.96 12.38 15.63
N MET A 90 -1.93 11.29 16.39
CA MET A 90 -3.15 10.71 16.96
C MET A 90 -3.88 11.69 17.88
N GLY A 91 -3.15 12.44 18.70
CA GLY A 91 -3.70 13.52 19.52
C GLY A 91 -4.38 14.59 18.65
N LEU A 92 -3.72 15.06 17.58
CA LEU A 92 -4.30 16.04 16.66
C LEU A 92 -5.56 15.51 15.96
N VAL A 93 -5.53 14.26 15.46
CA VAL A 93 -6.67 13.62 14.80
C VAL A 93 -7.83 13.45 15.78
N ALA A 94 -7.58 13.03 17.02
CA ALA A 94 -8.59 12.94 18.06
C ALA A 94 -9.18 14.33 18.40
N TRP A 95 -8.36 15.36 18.47
CA TRP A 95 -8.83 16.72 18.66
C TRP A 95 -9.69 17.19 17.47
N TRP A 96 -9.26 16.94 16.21
CA TRP A 96 -9.99 17.31 15.00
C TRP A 96 -11.38 16.67 14.95
N PHE A 97 -11.49 15.37 15.24
CA PHE A 97 -12.75 14.62 15.26
C PHE A 97 -13.48 14.66 16.62
N GLY A 98 -13.00 15.44 17.57
CA GLY A 98 -13.60 15.58 18.90
C GLY A 98 -14.99 16.24 18.95
N ARG A 99 -15.53 16.70 17.81
CA ARG A 99 -16.93 17.16 17.71
C ARG A 99 -17.79 16.08 17.10
N PRO A 100 -18.92 15.70 17.75
CA PRO A 100 -19.83 14.71 17.18
C PRO A 100 -20.55 15.27 15.95
N LEU A 101 -20.99 14.37 15.08
CA LEU A 101 -21.99 14.67 14.06
C LEU A 101 -23.37 14.77 14.73
N ALA A 102 -24.28 15.57 14.16
CA ALA A 102 -25.63 15.77 14.74
C ALA A 102 -26.43 14.46 14.87
N SER A 103 -26.17 13.47 14.00
CA SER A 103 -26.81 12.15 13.99
C SER A 103 -26.09 11.09 14.84
N GLU A 104 -24.96 11.42 15.44
CA GLU A 104 -24.14 10.46 16.19
C GLU A 104 -24.62 10.35 17.62
N LYS A 105 -24.77 9.12 18.13
CA LYS A 105 -25.06 8.89 19.55
C LYS A 105 -23.88 9.32 20.41
N ASP A 106 -24.18 9.98 21.52
CA ASP A 106 -23.16 10.50 22.47
C ASP A 106 -22.22 9.37 22.95
N GLN A 107 -22.76 8.19 23.25
CA GLN A 107 -21.96 7.02 23.67
C GLN A 107 -21.01 6.52 22.59
N THR A 108 -21.45 6.51 21.33
CA THR A 108 -20.60 6.13 20.18
C THR A 108 -19.45 7.10 20.03
N HIS A 109 -19.75 8.40 20.10
CA HIS A 109 -18.74 9.44 20.03
C HIS A 109 -17.73 9.37 21.18
N GLN A 110 -18.21 9.20 22.41
CA GLN A 110 -17.35 9.07 23.58
C GLN A 110 -16.44 7.83 23.49
N LEU A 111 -16.97 6.69 23.08
CA LEU A 111 -16.18 5.47 22.94
C LEU A 111 -15.12 5.63 21.85
N ARG A 112 -15.47 6.23 20.71
CA ARG A 112 -14.50 6.54 19.64
C ARG A 112 -13.32 7.34 20.20
N LEU A 113 -13.57 8.40 20.94
CA LEU A 113 -12.52 9.23 21.52
C LEU A 113 -11.67 8.45 22.54
N ARG A 114 -12.31 7.65 23.41
CA ARG A 114 -11.59 6.78 24.35
C ARG A 114 -10.67 5.82 23.65
N LEU A 115 -11.12 5.20 22.55
CA LEU A 115 -10.32 4.26 21.75
C LEU A 115 -9.13 4.97 21.07
N MET A 116 -9.34 6.16 20.53
CA MET A 116 -8.25 6.94 19.91
C MET A 116 -7.21 7.35 20.97
N HIS A 117 -7.62 7.86 22.12
CA HIS A 117 -6.70 8.18 23.20
C HIS A 117 -6.07 6.93 23.83
N GLY A 118 -6.79 5.81 23.87
CA GLY A 118 -6.25 4.52 24.29
C GLY A 118 -5.13 4.03 23.39
N PHE A 119 -5.26 4.19 22.07
CA PHE A 119 -4.18 3.89 21.14
C PHE A 119 -3.00 4.87 21.29
N THR A 120 -3.29 6.16 21.48
CA THR A 120 -2.25 7.16 21.78
C THR A 120 -1.49 6.81 23.07
N LEU A 121 -2.21 6.41 24.12
CA LEU A 121 -1.63 5.94 25.37
C LEU A 121 -0.72 4.73 25.16
N LEU A 122 -1.16 3.76 24.33
CA LEU A 122 -0.33 2.60 24.02
C LEU A 122 0.98 3.01 23.32
N LEU A 123 0.94 3.91 22.34
CA LEU A 123 2.16 4.43 21.68
C LEU A 123 3.11 5.10 22.68
N LEU A 124 2.58 5.91 23.60
CA LEU A 124 3.39 6.55 24.66
C LEU A 124 3.99 5.52 25.62
N LEU A 125 3.24 4.47 26.00
CA LEU A 125 3.75 3.41 26.86
C LEU A 125 4.84 2.59 26.17
N ILE A 126 4.67 2.26 24.89
CA ILE A 126 5.72 1.60 24.10
C ILE A 126 6.96 2.51 24.03
N SER A 127 6.76 3.81 23.76
CA SER A 127 7.86 4.77 23.75
C SER A 127 8.58 4.87 25.10
N MET A 128 7.88 4.76 26.22
CA MET A 128 8.50 4.71 27.55
C MET A 128 9.40 3.48 27.73
N THR A 129 9.05 2.33 27.15
CA THR A 129 9.90 1.13 27.25
C THR A 129 11.17 1.23 26.39
N LEU A 130 11.15 2.07 25.36
CA LEU A 130 12.30 2.33 24.49
C LEU A 130 13.20 3.47 25.01
N ASP A 131 12.72 4.23 25.98
CA ASP A 131 13.41 5.35 26.64
C ASP A 131 14.04 6.38 25.66
N PRO A 132 13.23 7.21 24.95
CA PRO A 132 13.73 8.17 23.96
C PRO A 132 14.65 9.26 24.55
N PHE A 133 14.72 9.37 25.87
CA PHE A 133 15.55 10.32 26.61
C PHE A 133 16.66 9.64 27.43
N ALA A 134 17.03 8.40 27.06
CA ALA A 134 18.13 7.69 27.67
C ALA A 134 19.41 8.52 27.68
N GLU A 135 20.16 8.49 28.77
CA GLU A 135 21.46 9.17 28.89
C GLU A 135 22.48 8.48 27.99
N ASN A 136 23.45 9.25 27.50
CA ASN A 136 24.56 8.78 26.68
C ASN A 136 25.75 8.36 27.58
N PRO A 137 25.84 7.11 28.06
CA PRO A 137 26.89 6.69 28.99
C PRO A 137 28.26 6.55 28.29
N LEU A 138 28.26 6.44 26.97
CA LEU A 138 29.47 6.21 26.17
C LEU A 138 30.16 7.51 25.74
N GLY A 139 29.51 8.67 25.97
CA GLY A 139 30.06 9.96 25.57
C GLY A 139 30.21 10.10 24.05
N LEU A 140 29.35 9.43 23.27
CA LEU A 140 29.31 9.56 21.80
C LEU A 140 29.06 11.01 21.42
N LYS A 141 29.72 11.51 20.38
CA LYS A 141 29.65 12.92 19.96
C LYS A 141 28.68 13.20 18.80
N GLY A 142 27.95 12.22 18.37
CA GLY A 142 27.12 12.29 17.18
C GLY A 142 27.68 11.45 16.06
N SER A 143 26.95 10.41 15.68
CA SER A 143 27.34 9.50 14.58
C SER A 143 26.83 9.98 13.23
N GLY A 144 26.05 11.06 13.20
CA GLY A 144 25.41 11.55 12.00
C GLY A 144 24.09 10.84 11.70
N LEU A 145 23.32 11.44 10.80
CA LEU A 145 22.12 10.83 10.22
C LEU A 145 22.56 9.91 9.08
N ASN A 146 21.93 8.73 8.93
CA ASN A 146 22.16 7.85 7.80
C ASN A 146 22.09 8.64 6.47
N GLU A 147 23.00 8.36 5.58
CA GLU A 147 23.24 9.13 4.35
C GLU A 147 22.01 9.20 3.44
N LEU A 148 21.28 8.09 3.30
CA LEU A 148 20.05 8.01 2.51
C LEU A 148 18.91 8.85 3.10
N LEU A 149 19.01 9.22 4.38
CA LEU A 149 18.03 10.04 5.07
C LEU A 149 18.33 11.54 5.02
N GLN A 150 19.51 11.94 4.54
CA GLN A 150 19.90 13.35 4.41
C GLN A 150 19.34 13.97 3.14
N THR A 151 18.01 14.04 3.05
CA THR A 151 17.25 14.60 1.93
C THR A 151 16.05 15.39 2.44
N ASP A 152 15.61 16.40 1.69
CA ASP A 152 14.44 17.21 2.04
C ASP A 152 13.15 16.37 2.14
N LEU A 153 13.09 15.26 1.41
CA LEU A 153 11.95 14.34 1.46
C LEU A 153 11.83 13.63 2.82
N MET A 154 12.96 13.41 3.51
CA MET A 154 12.95 12.88 4.88
C MET A 154 12.22 13.82 5.86
N VAL A 155 12.24 15.13 5.60
CA VAL A 155 11.56 16.11 6.45
C VAL A 155 10.04 16.00 6.34
N ILE A 156 9.51 15.66 5.17
CA ILE A 156 8.07 15.77 4.84
C ILE A 156 7.38 14.41 4.75
N HIS A 157 8.00 13.41 4.09
CA HIS A 157 7.35 12.14 3.76
C HIS A 157 6.95 11.31 4.99
N PRO A 158 7.83 10.98 5.97
CA PRO A 158 7.45 10.14 7.11
C PRO A 158 6.36 10.76 7.99
N PRO A 159 6.38 12.06 8.32
CA PRO A 159 5.28 12.70 9.04
C PRO A 159 3.91 12.54 8.36
N LEU A 160 3.84 12.64 7.03
CA LEU A 160 2.59 12.48 6.29
C LEU A 160 2.09 11.03 6.32
N VAL A 161 2.98 10.05 6.22
CA VAL A 161 2.63 8.63 6.33
C VAL A 161 2.00 8.34 7.70
N PHE A 162 2.62 8.79 8.80
CA PHE A 162 2.06 8.59 10.14
C PHE A 162 0.75 9.35 10.37
N LEU A 163 0.55 10.50 9.74
CA LEU A 163 -0.74 11.19 9.75
C LEU A 163 -1.81 10.37 9.01
N ALA A 164 -1.48 9.78 7.86
CA ALA A 164 -2.39 8.90 7.15
C ALA A 164 -2.77 7.66 8.00
N TYR A 165 -1.79 7.03 8.64
CA TYR A 165 -2.04 5.90 9.54
C TYR A 165 -2.90 6.30 10.75
N SER A 166 -2.71 7.51 11.30
CA SER A 166 -3.57 8.04 12.36
C SER A 166 -5.03 8.14 11.93
N LEU A 167 -5.29 8.53 10.69
CA LEU A 167 -6.65 8.56 10.13
C LEU A 167 -7.22 7.15 9.91
N CYS A 168 -6.40 6.18 9.53
CA CYS A 168 -6.79 4.77 9.43
C CYS A 168 -7.16 4.18 10.82
N ILE A 169 -6.40 4.48 11.86
CA ILE A 169 -6.71 4.09 13.24
C ILE A 169 -8.00 4.76 13.73
N ALA A 170 -8.23 6.03 13.38
CA ALA A 170 -9.47 6.72 13.70
C ALA A 170 -10.70 6.07 13.04
N LEU A 171 -10.57 5.52 11.81
CA LEU A 171 -11.61 4.73 11.15
C LEU A 171 -11.90 3.44 11.92
N ALA A 172 -10.87 2.72 12.37
CA ALA A 172 -11.04 1.52 13.19
C ALA A 172 -11.73 1.84 14.52
N ALA A 173 -11.31 2.89 15.22
CA ALA A 173 -11.95 3.35 16.46
C ALA A 173 -13.42 3.74 16.25
N THR A 174 -13.74 4.40 15.14
CA THR A 174 -15.12 4.73 14.78
C THR A 174 -15.95 3.47 14.53
N SER A 175 -15.39 2.50 13.81
CA SER A 175 -16.02 1.21 13.52
C SER A 175 -16.32 0.42 14.79
N LEU A 176 -15.35 0.33 15.72
CA LEU A 176 -15.52 -0.32 17.01
C LEU A 176 -16.67 0.33 17.82
N ALA A 177 -16.71 1.65 17.86
CA ALA A 177 -17.74 2.38 18.59
C ALA A 177 -19.15 2.17 18.01
N ILE A 178 -19.27 2.17 16.67
CA ILE A 178 -20.54 1.90 15.97
C ILE A 178 -21.00 0.45 16.23
N LEU A 179 -20.10 -0.51 16.15
CA LEU A 179 -20.44 -1.92 16.41
C LEU A 179 -20.88 -2.15 17.85
N GLN A 180 -20.24 -1.46 18.81
CA GLN A 180 -20.58 -1.60 20.23
C GLN A 180 -21.99 -1.08 20.55
N TYR A 181 -22.40 0.03 19.98
CA TYR A 181 -23.65 0.70 20.34
C TYR A 181 -24.77 0.56 19.28
N GLY A 182 -24.52 -0.13 18.18
CA GLY A 182 -25.48 -0.31 17.10
C GLY A 182 -25.92 1.02 16.47
N ASP A 183 -24.99 1.96 16.36
CA ASP A 183 -25.24 3.32 15.85
C ASP A 183 -24.92 3.40 14.36
N ASP A 184 -25.87 3.04 13.51
CA ASP A 184 -25.73 3.03 12.05
C ASP A 184 -26.28 4.27 11.35
N ALA A 185 -26.80 5.27 12.10
CA ALA A 185 -27.31 6.50 11.52
C ALA A 185 -26.20 7.25 10.78
N ASP A 186 -26.42 7.62 9.51
CA ASP A 186 -25.46 8.33 8.66
C ASP A 186 -24.04 7.71 8.63
N ILE A 187 -23.96 6.38 8.71
CA ILE A 187 -22.67 5.67 8.77
C ILE A 187 -21.74 6.04 7.61
N ASP A 188 -22.28 6.18 6.41
CA ASP A 188 -21.53 6.59 5.22
C ASP A 188 -20.85 7.96 5.40
N LYS A 189 -21.56 8.94 5.96
CA LYS A 189 -21.01 10.27 6.24
C LYS A 189 -19.93 10.23 7.30
N ARG A 190 -20.14 9.44 8.38
CA ARG A 190 -19.16 9.29 9.46
C ARG A 190 -17.86 8.67 8.95
N MET A 191 -17.96 7.61 8.18
CA MET A 191 -16.78 6.93 7.63
C MET A 191 -16.07 7.79 6.59
N LEU A 192 -16.80 8.39 5.63
CA LEU A 192 -16.20 9.21 4.58
C LEU A 192 -15.57 10.51 5.09
N ARG A 193 -16.02 11.05 6.22
CA ARG A 193 -15.39 12.20 6.88
C ARG A 193 -13.92 11.98 7.21
N GLN A 194 -13.53 10.73 7.49
CA GLN A 194 -12.16 10.33 7.81
C GLN A 194 -11.44 9.75 6.59
N THR A 195 -12.17 9.00 5.75
CA THR A 195 -11.63 8.35 4.56
C THR A 195 -11.07 9.35 3.56
N ARG A 196 -11.76 10.45 3.29
CA ARG A 196 -11.35 11.43 2.28
C ARG A 196 -10.03 12.14 2.63
N PRO A 197 -9.89 12.76 3.81
CA PRO A 197 -8.59 13.31 4.19
C PRO A 197 -7.53 12.23 4.33
N GLY A 198 -7.89 11.03 4.82
CA GLY A 198 -6.98 9.88 4.88
C GLY A 198 -6.43 9.50 3.51
N LEU A 199 -7.30 9.41 2.51
CA LEU A 199 -6.91 9.10 1.14
C LEU A 199 -6.02 10.20 0.53
N LEU A 200 -6.35 11.47 0.74
CA LEU A 200 -5.54 12.61 0.28
C LEU A 200 -4.12 12.53 0.88
N ILE A 201 -4.02 12.43 2.20
CA ILE A 201 -2.73 12.41 2.90
C ILE A 201 -1.92 11.17 2.55
N ALA A 202 -2.57 10.00 2.46
CA ALA A 202 -1.90 8.76 2.04
C ALA A 202 -1.38 8.85 0.59
N THR A 203 -2.16 9.41 -0.35
CA THR A 203 -1.71 9.62 -1.73
C THR A 203 -0.53 10.59 -1.79
N PHE A 204 -0.56 11.64 -0.97
CA PHE A 204 0.55 12.58 -0.89
C PHE A 204 1.80 11.91 -0.30
N GLY A 205 1.66 11.21 0.82
CA GLY A 205 2.76 10.48 1.45
C GLY A 205 3.40 9.46 0.51
N ILE A 206 2.61 8.56 -0.10
CA ILE A 206 3.10 7.54 -1.04
C ILE A 206 3.80 8.19 -2.24
N GLY A 207 3.22 9.23 -2.84
CA GLY A 207 3.83 9.91 -3.99
C GLY A 207 5.15 10.60 -3.66
N LEU A 208 5.29 11.18 -2.45
CA LEU A 208 6.58 11.72 -2.00
C LEU A 208 7.62 10.61 -1.75
N GLY A 209 7.19 9.43 -1.30
CA GLY A 209 8.05 8.25 -1.20
C GLY A 209 8.55 7.80 -2.57
N GLY A 210 7.66 7.79 -3.57
CA GLY A 210 8.04 7.52 -4.96
C GLY A 210 9.00 8.58 -5.53
N LEU A 211 8.80 9.86 -5.19
CA LEU A 211 9.74 10.92 -5.59
C LEU A 211 11.11 10.73 -4.93
N TRP A 212 11.13 10.30 -3.66
CA TRP A 212 12.37 9.96 -2.97
C TRP A 212 13.13 8.82 -3.68
N ALA A 213 12.43 7.73 -3.99
CA ALA A 213 13.02 6.63 -4.74
C ALA A 213 13.58 7.09 -6.10
N TYR A 214 12.87 7.98 -6.79
CA TYR A 214 13.26 8.50 -8.10
C TYR A 214 14.51 9.38 -8.08
N MET A 215 14.72 10.15 -7.00
CA MET A 215 15.80 11.15 -6.90
C MET A 215 17.04 10.64 -6.17
N VAL A 216 16.89 9.71 -5.24
CA VAL A 216 17.96 9.34 -4.28
C VAL A 216 18.37 7.88 -4.38
N LEU A 217 17.44 7.00 -4.74
CA LEU A 217 17.73 5.58 -4.82
C LEU A 217 18.22 5.19 -6.23
N ASP A 218 19.15 4.26 -6.28
CA ASP A 218 19.76 3.77 -7.51
C ASP A 218 18.93 2.70 -8.24
N TRP A 219 17.59 2.78 -8.12
CA TRP A 219 16.66 1.82 -8.72
C TRP A 219 16.23 2.17 -10.15
N GLY A 220 16.51 3.38 -10.60
CA GLY A 220 16.11 3.85 -11.91
C GLY A 220 14.61 4.05 -12.08
N GLY A 221 13.86 4.35 -11.00
CA GLY A 221 12.44 4.60 -11.09
C GLY A 221 11.79 5.00 -9.76
N TYR A 222 10.51 5.35 -9.83
CA TYR A 222 9.75 5.89 -8.69
C TYR A 222 9.07 4.81 -7.83
N TRP A 223 9.02 3.55 -8.28
CA TRP A 223 8.32 2.45 -7.62
C TRP A 223 8.98 1.12 -7.93
N ALA A 224 9.29 0.35 -6.92
CA ALA A 224 10.00 -0.92 -7.04
C ALA A 224 9.27 -2.10 -6.35
N TRP A 225 8.05 -1.90 -5.83
CA TRP A 225 7.33 -2.90 -5.03
C TRP A 225 8.13 -3.41 -3.83
N ASP A 226 8.97 -2.54 -3.25
CA ASP A 226 9.63 -2.82 -1.99
C ASP A 226 8.60 -3.21 -0.91
N PRO A 227 8.91 -4.12 0.02
CA PRO A 227 7.97 -4.54 1.06
C PRO A 227 7.34 -3.40 1.86
N VAL A 228 8.08 -2.33 2.12
CA VAL A 228 7.55 -1.16 2.85
C VAL A 228 6.64 -0.30 1.96
N GLU A 229 7.02 -0.09 0.70
CA GLU A 229 6.16 0.53 -0.32
C GLU A 229 4.84 -0.24 -0.44
N THR A 230 4.94 -1.54 -0.68
CA THR A 230 3.79 -2.45 -0.82
C THR A 230 2.94 -2.47 0.44
N GLY A 231 3.57 -2.52 1.62
CA GLY A 231 2.89 -2.46 2.92
C GLY A 231 2.09 -1.16 3.10
N SER A 232 2.67 -0.02 2.73
CA SER A 232 2.00 1.28 2.82
C SER A 232 0.88 1.48 1.80
N PHE A 233 0.95 0.79 0.66
CA PHE A 233 -0.07 0.79 -0.38
C PHE A 233 -1.36 0.07 0.04
N LEU A 234 -1.29 -0.93 0.92
CA LEU A 234 -2.45 -1.69 1.39
C LEU A 234 -3.51 -0.84 2.11
N PRO A 235 -3.20 -0.01 3.13
CA PRO A 235 -4.18 0.86 3.73
C PRO A 235 -4.70 1.92 2.76
N TRP A 236 -3.91 2.38 1.78
CA TRP A 236 -4.37 3.25 0.71
C TRP A 236 -5.45 2.57 -0.14
N LEU A 237 -5.24 1.33 -0.59
CA LEU A 237 -6.24 0.54 -1.31
C LEU A 237 -7.53 0.35 -0.48
N ALA A 238 -7.42 0.13 0.83
CA ALA A 238 -8.57 0.02 1.72
C ALA A 238 -9.36 1.34 1.81
N LEU A 239 -8.66 2.49 1.83
CA LEU A 239 -9.29 3.80 1.77
C LEU A 239 -9.98 4.05 0.41
N VAL A 240 -9.38 3.63 -0.70
CA VAL A 240 -9.99 3.66 -2.04
C VAL A 240 -11.28 2.84 -2.05
N LEU A 241 -11.22 1.60 -1.55
CA LEU A 241 -12.37 0.71 -1.44
C LEU A 241 -13.48 1.33 -0.59
N MET A 242 -13.14 1.93 0.56
CA MET A 242 -14.08 2.65 1.43
C MET A 242 -14.77 3.79 0.67
N GLY A 243 -14.03 4.54 -0.14
CA GLY A 243 -14.57 5.61 -0.99
C GLY A 243 -15.64 5.12 -1.98
N HIS A 244 -15.50 3.89 -2.47
CA HIS A 244 -16.42 3.30 -3.45
C HIS A 244 -17.64 2.60 -2.84
N LEU A 245 -17.66 2.32 -1.54
CA LEU A 245 -18.82 1.67 -0.90
C LEU A 245 -20.12 2.44 -1.06
N ARG A 246 -20.05 3.77 -1.12
CA ARG A 246 -21.24 4.61 -1.28
C ARG A 246 -21.86 4.53 -2.67
N THR A 247 -21.06 4.25 -3.69
CA THR A 247 -21.52 4.25 -5.09
C THR A 247 -22.03 2.89 -5.55
N ARG A 248 -21.79 1.82 -4.78
CA ARG A 248 -22.26 0.49 -5.13
C ARG A 248 -23.80 0.41 -5.14
N PRO A 249 -24.41 -0.45 -5.97
CA PRO A 249 -25.86 -0.69 -5.95
C PRO A 249 -26.32 -1.31 -4.62
N GLY A 250 -27.53 -0.98 -4.22
CA GLY A 250 -28.11 -1.45 -2.97
C GLY A 250 -27.62 -0.72 -1.71
N LYS A 251 -28.27 -0.90 -0.56
CA LYS A 251 -27.85 -0.29 0.71
C LYS A 251 -26.62 -1.04 1.25
N THR A 252 -25.54 -0.32 1.51
CA THR A 252 -24.35 -0.91 2.15
C THR A 252 -24.66 -1.20 3.62
N SER A 253 -24.41 -2.42 4.05
CA SER A 253 -24.65 -2.83 5.44
C SER A 253 -23.70 -2.13 6.40
N THR A 254 -24.14 -1.94 7.64
CA THR A 254 -23.30 -1.42 8.74
C THR A 254 -22.04 -2.29 8.90
N LEU A 255 -22.18 -3.60 8.79
CA LEU A 255 -21.06 -4.52 8.93
C LEU A 255 -20.01 -4.33 7.82
N MET A 256 -20.40 -4.01 6.59
CA MET A 256 -19.46 -3.75 5.50
C MET A 256 -18.65 -2.47 5.75
N TRP A 257 -19.32 -1.38 6.18
CA TRP A 257 -18.64 -0.15 6.54
C TRP A 257 -17.68 -0.33 7.71
N THR A 258 -18.15 -0.95 8.78
CA THR A 258 -17.35 -1.13 10.00
C THR A 258 -16.24 -2.16 9.79
N GLY A 259 -16.53 -3.27 9.10
CA GLY A 259 -15.54 -4.29 8.77
C GLY A 259 -14.38 -3.71 7.96
N LEU A 260 -14.68 -2.92 6.93
CA LEU A 260 -13.64 -2.27 6.13
C LEU A 260 -12.87 -1.21 6.93
N GLY A 261 -13.54 -0.47 7.83
CA GLY A 261 -12.84 0.47 8.72
C GLY A 261 -11.90 -0.22 9.70
N LEU A 262 -12.28 -1.40 10.23
CA LEU A 262 -11.38 -2.24 11.03
C LEU A 262 -10.20 -2.76 10.20
N ALA A 263 -10.47 -3.23 8.99
CA ALA A 263 -9.44 -3.71 8.06
C ALA A 263 -8.45 -2.58 7.70
N THR A 264 -8.94 -1.37 7.47
CA THR A 264 -8.08 -0.20 7.17
C THR A 264 -7.10 0.09 8.32
N GLY A 265 -7.57 0.07 9.58
CA GLY A 265 -6.71 0.23 10.75
C GLY A 265 -5.73 -0.95 10.92
N ALA A 266 -6.19 -2.18 10.71
CA ALA A 266 -5.33 -3.37 10.79
C ALA A 266 -4.23 -3.35 9.70
N LEU A 267 -4.55 -2.91 8.48
CA LEU A 267 -3.57 -2.78 7.40
C LEU A 267 -2.55 -1.67 7.65
N ALA A 268 -2.94 -0.56 8.31
CA ALA A 268 -1.98 0.47 8.72
C ALA A 268 -1.02 -0.04 9.80
N LEU A 269 -1.52 -0.82 10.77
CA LEU A 269 -0.68 -1.52 11.76
C LEU A 269 0.25 -2.54 11.09
N PHE A 270 -0.26 -3.28 10.10
CA PHE A 270 0.53 -4.24 9.35
C PHE A 270 1.63 -3.56 8.51
N ALA A 271 1.34 -2.45 7.85
CA ALA A 271 2.34 -1.65 7.14
C ALA A 271 3.45 -1.18 8.08
N THR A 272 3.08 -0.70 9.28
CA THR A 272 4.06 -0.33 10.29
C THR A 272 4.85 -1.54 10.78
N LEU A 273 4.20 -2.70 10.97
CA LEU A 273 4.86 -3.94 11.35
C LEU A 273 5.92 -4.34 10.30
N VAL A 274 5.60 -4.31 9.00
CA VAL A 274 6.55 -4.61 7.92
C VAL A 274 7.77 -3.70 7.99
N THR A 275 7.55 -2.39 8.17
CA THR A 275 8.65 -1.42 8.30
C THR A 275 9.52 -1.69 9.54
N ARG A 276 8.90 -2.01 10.69
CA ARG A 276 9.61 -2.21 11.96
C ARG A 276 10.26 -3.58 12.09
N ALA A 277 9.71 -4.59 11.43
CA ALA A 277 10.25 -5.94 11.37
C ALA A 277 11.35 -6.10 10.31
N GLY A 278 11.77 -5.02 9.67
CA GLY A 278 12.74 -5.04 8.59
C GLY A 278 14.06 -5.73 8.92
N GLY A 279 14.69 -6.32 7.91
CA GLY A 279 15.87 -7.16 8.03
C GLY A 279 15.60 -8.56 8.58
N VAL A 280 14.55 -8.74 9.37
CA VAL A 280 14.08 -10.06 9.84
C VAL A 280 12.88 -10.54 9.01
N TRP A 281 11.97 -9.64 8.65
CA TRP A 281 10.77 -10.01 7.88
C TRP A 281 11.03 -10.05 6.38
N ALA A 282 11.58 -8.98 5.83
CA ALA A 282 11.90 -8.87 4.42
C ALA A 282 13.07 -7.91 4.19
N ALA A 283 13.86 -8.14 3.15
CA ALA A 283 14.85 -7.17 2.72
C ALA A 283 14.15 -5.93 2.14
N SER A 284 14.45 -4.76 2.69
CA SER A 284 13.93 -3.48 2.22
C SER A 284 14.96 -2.39 2.45
N VAL A 285 15.05 -1.43 1.55
CA VAL A 285 15.91 -0.25 1.72
C VAL A 285 15.42 0.66 2.85
N HIS A 286 14.16 0.52 3.29
CA HIS A 286 13.59 1.26 4.42
C HIS A 286 13.93 0.64 5.78
N THR A 287 14.65 -0.48 5.81
CA THR A 287 14.98 -1.17 7.05
C THR A 287 16.36 -0.77 7.54
N PHE A 288 16.39 0.29 8.32
CA PHE A 288 17.60 0.75 9.01
C PHE A 288 17.90 -0.06 10.29
N VAL A 289 17.31 -1.24 10.40
CA VAL A 289 17.53 -2.15 11.54
C VAL A 289 18.74 -3.00 11.26
N VAL A 290 19.69 -2.97 12.18
CA VAL A 290 20.89 -3.83 12.13
C VAL A 290 20.47 -5.28 11.90
N SER A 291 21.08 -5.92 10.89
CA SER A 291 20.86 -7.32 10.59
C SER A 291 21.04 -8.19 11.83
N ALA A 292 20.13 -9.14 12.01
CA ALA A 292 20.32 -10.17 13.03
C ALA A 292 21.64 -10.90 12.78
N GLU A 293 22.41 -11.16 13.84
CA GLU A 293 23.50 -12.11 13.74
C GLU A 293 22.91 -13.47 13.32
N GLY A 294 23.29 -13.93 12.13
CA GLY A 294 22.82 -15.19 11.55
C GLY A 294 21.77 -15.04 10.46
N THR A 295 21.50 -16.11 9.74
CA THR A 295 20.45 -16.23 8.72
C THR A 295 19.08 -16.16 9.42
N PRO A 296 18.18 -15.24 9.03
CA PRO A 296 16.86 -15.19 9.62
C PRO A 296 16.10 -16.50 9.34
N PRO A 297 15.20 -16.95 10.24
CA PRO A 297 14.34 -18.09 9.99
C PRO A 297 13.57 -17.93 8.69
N THR A 298 13.33 -19.02 7.97
CA THR A 298 12.58 -19.01 6.71
C THR A 298 11.07 -18.86 6.94
N ASP A 299 10.60 -19.23 8.12
CA ASP A 299 9.18 -19.16 8.48
C ASP A 299 8.84 -17.88 9.28
N VAL A 300 7.60 -17.40 9.07
CA VAL A 300 7.14 -16.14 9.69
C VAL A 300 7.06 -16.22 11.20
N PHE A 301 6.67 -17.36 11.75
CA PHE A 301 6.58 -17.50 13.18
C PHE A 301 7.96 -17.45 13.84
N GLY A 302 8.94 -18.14 13.27
CA GLY A 302 10.35 -18.07 13.72
C GLY A 302 10.88 -16.64 13.66
N ARG A 303 10.58 -15.91 12.57
CA ARG A 303 10.93 -14.48 12.42
C ARG A 303 10.28 -13.61 13.50
N MET A 304 9.00 -13.84 13.79
CA MET A 304 8.29 -13.13 14.87
C MET A 304 8.89 -13.44 16.25
N MET A 305 9.32 -14.67 16.50
CA MET A 305 9.98 -15.04 17.76
C MET A 305 11.34 -14.35 17.90
N VAL A 306 12.14 -14.27 16.83
CA VAL A 306 13.39 -13.49 16.84
C VAL A 306 13.14 -12.02 17.17
N LEU A 307 12.10 -11.42 16.59
CA LEU A 307 11.74 -10.03 16.87
C LEU A 307 11.27 -9.82 18.32
N LYS A 308 10.53 -10.78 18.88
CA LYS A 308 10.04 -10.71 20.26
C LYS A 308 11.18 -10.59 21.29
N ASP A 309 12.29 -11.29 21.04
CA ASP A 309 13.41 -11.34 21.97
C ASP A 309 14.33 -10.10 21.88
N ARG A 310 14.05 -9.17 20.97
CA ARG A 310 14.74 -7.88 20.85
C ARG A 310 14.07 -6.80 21.71
N ALA A 311 14.79 -5.70 21.93
CA ALA A 311 14.26 -4.54 22.67
C ALA A 311 12.96 -4.01 22.05
N GLU A 312 12.82 -4.11 20.72
CA GLU A 312 11.65 -3.68 19.94
C GLU A 312 10.48 -4.66 20.01
N GLY A 313 10.66 -5.81 20.63
CA GLY A 313 9.63 -6.86 20.69
C GLY A 313 8.30 -6.38 21.27
N VAL A 314 8.33 -5.44 22.21
CA VAL A 314 7.11 -4.85 22.79
C VAL A 314 6.29 -4.11 21.74
N GLU A 315 6.92 -3.33 20.86
CA GLU A 315 6.26 -2.62 19.76
C GLU A 315 5.59 -3.61 18.82
N ILE A 316 6.36 -4.58 18.32
CA ILE A 316 5.92 -5.58 17.35
C ILE A 316 4.78 -6.44 17.87
N VAL A 317 4.94 -6.99 19.09
CA VAL A 317 3.88 -7.78 19.74
C VAL A 317 2.60 -6.96 19.94
N SER A 318 2.73 -5.67 20.29
CA SER A 318 1.57 -4.79 20.44
C SER A 318 0.79 -4.61 19.13
N TYR A 319 1.47 -4.44 18.01
CA TYR A 319 0.81 -4.33 16.69
C TYR A 319 0.12 -5.64 16.31
N VAL A 320 0.77 -6.78 16.50
CA VAL A 320 0.18 -8.09 16.26
C VAL A 320 -1.08 -8.30 17.11
N LEU A 321 -1.01 -8.03 18.40
CA LEU A 321 -2.16 -8.15 19.30
C LEU A 321 -3.31 -7.24 18.93
N LEU A 322 -3.04 -6.00 18.50
CA LEU A 322 -4.07 -5.09 18.00
C LEU A 322 -4.72 -5.58 16.71
N ILE A 323 -3.95 -6.09 15.75
CA ILE A 323 -4.49 -6.67 14.50
C ILE A 323 -5.41 -7.86 14.85
N LEU A 324 -4.97 -8.74 15.75
CA LEU A 324 -5.77 -9.87 16.21
C LEU A 324 -7.05 -9.43 16.93
N LEU A 325 -6.95 -8.38 17.77
CA LEU A 325 -8.12 -7.81 18.46
C LEU A 325 -9.13 -7.24 17.47
N LEU A 326 -8.70 -6.44 16.49
CA LEU A 326 -9.57 -5.87 15.47
C LEU A 326 -10.26 -6.97 14.65
N SER A 327 -9.51 -8.01 14.29
CA SER A 327 -10.02 -9.18 13.57
C SER A 327 -11.04 -9.95 14.43
N GLY A 328 -10.74 -10.20 15.69
CA GLY A 328 -11.65 -10.91 16.62
C GLY A 328 -12.96 -10.16 16.87
N VAL A 329 -12.92 -8.83 16.98
CA VAL A 329 -14.12 -8.00 17.08
C VAL A 329 -14.97 -8.09 15.81
N PHE A 330 -14.33 -8.06 14.63
CA PHE A 330 -15.03 -8.23 13.37
C PHE A 330 -15.72 -9.59 13.28
N ILE A 331 -15.04 -10.67 13.65
CA ILE A 331 -15.59 -12.03 13.72
C ILE A 331 -16.86 -12.04 14.58
N ARG A 332 -16.75 -11.50 15.80
CA ARG A 332 -17.88 -11.47 16.73
C ARG A 332 -19.05 -10.66 16.18
N ALA A 333 -18.77 -9.51 15.55
CA ALA A 333 -19.80 -8.71 14.91
C ALA A 333 -20.47 -9.43 13.74
N ALA A 334 -19.70 -10.14 12.92
CA ALA A 334 -20.22 -10.93 11.81
C ALA A 334 -21.10 -12.11 12.27
N GLN A 335 -20.82 -12.69 13.45
CA GLN A 335 -21.61 -13.76 14.04
C GLN A 335 -23.00 -13.32 14.52
N GLY A 336 -23.20 -12.03 14.75
CA GLY A 336 -24.45 -11.49 15.33
C GLY A 336 -24.63 -11.88 16.80
N THR A 337 -25.79 -11.54 17.38
CA THR A 337 -26.08 -11.77 18.80
C THR A 337 -26.50 -13.21 19.12
N THR A 338 -26.79 -14.03 18.12
CA THR A 338 -27.18 -15.43 18.32
C THR A 338 -25.95 -16.32 18.39
N ARG A 339 -25.66 -16.86 19.57
CA ARG A 339 -24.66 -17.92 19.74
C ARG A 339 -25.09 -19.15 18.94
N ARG A 340 -24.44 -19.43 17.83
CA ARG A 340 -24.69 -20.64 17.04
C ARG A 340 -23.89 -21.79 17.62
N PRO A 341 -24.49 -22.98 17.83
CA PRO A 341 -23.84 -24.10 18.53
C PRO A 341 -22.56 -24.58 17.83
N PHE A 342 -22.43 -24.38 16.51
CA PHE A 342 -21.27 -24.79 15.74
C PHE A 342 -20.15 -23.75 15.62
N SER A 343 -20.32 -22.55 16.21
CA SER A 343 -19.28 -21.50 16.15
C SER A 343 -17.97 -21.95 16.80
N ASN A 344 -18.03 -22.82 17.80
CA ASN A 344 -16.84 -23.34 18.48
C ASN A 344 -16.05 -24.36 17.65
N LEU A 345 -16.61 -24.94 16.59
CA LEU A 345 -15.88 -25.85 15.70
C LEU A 345 -14.71 -25.16 15.00
N PHE A 346 -14.74 -23.82 14.90
CA PHE A 346 -13.65 -23.06 14.31
C PHE A 346 -12.44 -22.90 15.24
N LEU A 347 -12.60 -23.18 16.53
CA LEU A 347 -11.47 -23.25 17.45
C LEU A 347 -10.60 -24.49 17.18
N ILE A 348 -11.16 -25.57 16.62
CA ILE A 348 -10.43 -26.81 16.33
C ILE A 348 -9.25 -26.54 15.38
N PRO A 349 -9.43 -25.89 14.22
CA PRO A 349 -8.32 -25.53 13.36
C PRO A 349 -7.28 -24.60 13.99
N VAL A 350 -7.72 -23.62 14.79
CA VAL A 350 -6.81 -22.72 15.50
C VAL A 350 -6.00 -23.47 16.55
N LEU A 351 -6.63 -24.38 17.29
CA LEU A 351 -5.94 -25.24 18.24
C LEU A 351 -5.01 -26.23 17.53
N GLY A 352 -5.46 -26.83 16.43
CA GLY A 352 -4.63 -27.71 15.61
C GLY A 352 -3.39 -26.99 15.07
N ALA A 353 -3.55 -25.78 14.67
CA ALA A 353 -2.47 -24.95 14.19
C ALA A 353 -1.53 -24.48 15.31
N ALA A 354 -2.05 -24.11 16.48
CA ALA A 354 -1.24 -23.82 17.65
C ALA A 354 -0.41 -25.04 18.08
N ILE A 355 -1.02 -26.23 18.04
CA ILE A 355 -0.35 -27.51 18.32
C ILE A 355 0.73 -27.77 17.26
N ALA A 356 0.45 -27.56 15.98
CA ALA A 356 1.44 -27.73 14.91
C ALA A 356 2.66 -26.81 15.10
N VAL A 357 2.45 -25.55 15.51
CA VAL A 357 3.52 -24.62 15.86
C VAL A 357 4.35 -25.14 17.04
N LEU A 358 3.70 -25.62 18.09
CA LEU A 358 4.39 -26.15 19.27
C LEU A 358 5.26 -27.37 19.00
N PHE A 359 4.91 -28.15 17.98
CA PHE A 359 5.63 -29.36 17.57
C PHE A 359 6.53 -29.17 16.34
N ASP A 360 6.84 -27.90 15.99
CA ASP A 360 7.76 -27.55 14.91
C ASP A 360 7.31 -27.97 13.49
N TYR A 361 6.03 -28.25 13.33
CA TYR A 361 5.42 -28.48 12.01
C TYR A 361 5.19 -27.13 11.28
N THR A 362 6.29 -26.48 10.92
CA THR A 362 6.28 -25.12 10.37
C THR A 362 5.41 -24.98 9.12
N THR A 363 5.39 -26.00 8.25
CA THR A 363 4.54 -26.03 7.05
C THR A 363 3.05 -25.94 7.39
N TYR A 364 2.64 -26.47 8.55
CA TYR A 364 1.24 -26.39 9.02
C TYR A 364 0.98 -25.19 9.94
N ALA A 365 1.99 -24.47 10.37
CA ALA A 365 1.83 -23.27 11.19
C ALA A 365 1.14 -22.12 10.41
N TYR A 366 1.14 -22.17 9.10
CA TYR A 366 0.41 -21.22 8.26
C TYR A 366 -1.08 -21.56 8.13
N ALA A 367 -1.48 -22.80 8.41
CA ALA A 367 -2.87 -23.17 8.55
C ALA A 367 -3.64 -22.33 9.61
N PRO A 368 -3.05 -21.82 10.72
CA PRO A 368 -3.75 -20.91 11.64
C PRO A 368 -4.20 -19.60 11.01
N SER A 369 -3.38 -18.97 10.20
CA SER A 369 -3.79 -17.73 9.54
C SER A 369 -4.97 -17.99 8.59
N LEU A 370 -4.99 -19.14 7.92
CA LEU A 370 -6.12 -19.63 7.15
C LEU A 370 -7.39 -19.82 7.97
N PHE A 371 -7.26 -20.52 9.08
CA PHE A 371 -8.41 -20.82 9.91
C PHE A 371 -8.85 -19.62 10.73
N PHE A 372 -7.95 -18.73 11.07
CA PHE A 372 -8.31 -17.48 11.72
C PHE A 372 -9.19 -16.61 10.80
N VAL A 373 -8.91 -16.58 9.51
CA VAL A 373 -9.75 -15.88 8.54
C VAL A 373 -10.98 -16.68 8.15
N ALA A 374 -10.88 -18.01 8.08
CA ALA A 374 -12.08 -18.86 7.98
C ALA A 374 -13.01 -18.66 9.18
N MET A 375 -12.48 -18.45 10.39
CA MET A 375 -13.27 -18.11 11.58
C MET A 375 -13.99 -16.77 11.46
N VAL A 376 -13.45 -15.82 10.72
CA VAL A 376 -14.14 -14.56 10.44
C VAL A 376 -15.43 -14.80 9.66
N PHE A 377 -15.43 -15.81 8.78
CA PHE A 377 -16.53 -16.04 7.84
C PHE A 377 -17.36 -17.29 8.11
N ALA A 378 -16.93 -18.12 9.00
CA ALA A 378 -17.55 -19.37 9.37
C ALA A 378 -18.98 -19.33 9.96
N PRO A 379 -19.48 -18.24 10.57
CA PRO A 379 -20.87 -18.17 10.96
C PRO A 379 -21.86 -18.35 9.80
N THR A 380 -21.38 -18.12 8.59
CA THR A 380 -22.19 -18.31 7.39
C THR A 380 -22.34 -19.77 6.97
N ALA A 381 -21.42 -20.65 7.42
CA ALA A 381 -21.46 -22.09 7.13
C ALA A 381 -22.59 -22.84 7.81
N VAL A 382 -23.07 -22.36 8.95
CA VAL A 382 -24.07 -23.04 9.76
C VAL A 382 -25.44 -23.11 9.07
N ASP A 383 -25.70 -22.20 8.14
CA ASP A 383 -26.96 -22.22 7.38
C ASP A 383 -26.87 -23.05 6.09
N TRP A 384 -25.70 -23.62 5.80
CA TRP A 384 -25.48 -24.41 4.59
C TRP A 384 -26.47 -25.62 4.45
N PRO A 385 -26.75 -26.41 5.48
CA PRO A 385 -27.68 -27.53 5.35
C PRO A 385 -29.09 -27.12 4.95
N LYS A 386 -29.54 -25.89 5.33
CA LYS A 386 -30.88 -25.39 4.98
C LYS A 386 -31.02 -25.02 3.50
N HIS A 387 -29.92 -24.96 2.78
CA HIS A 387 -29.92 -24.67 1.35
C HIS A 387 -30.15 -25.89 0.48
N LEU A 388 -29.69 -27.07 0.90
CA LEU A 388 -29.96 -28.32 0.23
C LEU A 388 -31.45 -28.69 0.24
N GLU A 389 -32.22 -28.05 1.13
CA GLU A 389 -33.68 -28.23 1.22
C GLU A 389 -34.48 -27.30 0.29
N ARG A 390 -33.85 -26.35 -0.43
CA ARG A 390 -34.52 -25.51 -1.39
C ARG A 390 -34.66 -26.22 -2.73
N ASP A 391 -35.91 -26.34 -3.17
CA ASP A 391 -36.34 -26.87 -4.49
C ASP A 391 -36.00 -25.89 -5.64
N GLU A 392 -34.78 -25.44 -5.73
CA GLU A 392 -34.31 -24.65 -6.89
C GLU A 392 -33.85 -25.59 -7.97
N SER A 393 -34.49 -25.53 -9.15
CA SER A 393 -34.09 -26.34 -10.30
C SER A 393 -32.61 -26.09 -10.62
N LEU A 394 -31.85 -27.15 -10.94
CA LEU A 394 -30.45 -27.06 -11.40
C LEU A 394 -30.25 -26.10 -12.59
N TRP A 395 -31.31 -25.73 -13.25
CA TRP A 395 -31.36 -24.83 -14.40
C TRP A 395 -31.74 -23.39 -14.02
N SER A 396 -31.99 -23.11 -12.74
CA SER A 396 -32.03 -21.74 -12.26
C SER A 396 -30.64 -21.11 -12.40
N TYR A 397 -30.58 -19.80 -12.52
CA TYR A 397 -29.29 -19.09 -12.61
C TYR A 397 -28.34 -19.44 -11.45
N ARG A 398 -28.86 -19.61 -10.23
CA ARG A 398 -28.11 -20.08 -9.05
C ARG A 398 -27.71 -21.54 -9.18
N GLY A 399 -28.58 -22.40 -9.64
CA GLY A 399 -28.28 -23.81 -9.89
C GLY A 399 -27.22 -24.01 -10.99
N PHE A 400 -27.28 -23.21 -12.06
CA PHE A 400 -26.27 -23.24 -13.13
C PHE A 400 -24.89 -22.83 -12.64
N LEU A 401 -24.80 -21.85 -11.75
CA LEU A 401 -23.52 -21.42 -11.19
C LEU A 401 -22.99 -22.37 -10.11
N SER A 402 -23.85 -22.97 -9.29
CA SER A 402 -23.42 -23.78 -8.15
C SER A 402 -23.08 -25.22 -8.54
N ALA A 403 -23.93 -25.90 -9.29
CA ALA A 403 -23.80 -27.33 -9.53
C ALA A 403 -22.58 -27.75 -10.37
N PRO A 404 -22.26 -27.12 -11.51
CA PRO A 404 -21.08 -27.48 -12.28
C PRO A 404 -19.78 -27.20 -11.54
N TRP A 405 -19.71 -26.10 -10.83
CA TRP A 405 -18.48 -25.65 -10.15
C TRP A 405 -18.11 -26.51 -8.95
N LEU A 406 -19.05 -27.17 -8.32
CA LEU A 406 -18.78 -28.16 -7.27
C LEU A 406 -17.91 -29.33 -7.75
N ILE A 407 -17.90 -29.60 -9.05
CA ILE A 407 -17.06 -30.63 -9.67
C ILE A 407 -15.84 -30.00 -10.35
N VAL A 408 -16.05 -28.93 -11.10
CA VAL A 408 -15.00 -28.31 -11.93
C VAL A 408 -13.85 -27.80 -11.08
N VAL A 409 -14.11 -27.14 -9.95
CA VAL A 409 -13.05 -26.52 -9.14
C VAL A 409 -12.16 -27.56 -8.45
N PRO A 410 -12.69 -28.63 -7.80
CA PRO A 410 -11.82 -29.68 -7.29
C PRO A 410 -10.99 -30.36 -8.38
N VAL A 411 -11.58 -30.58 -9.57
CA VAL A 411 -10.86 -31.18 -10.70
C VAL A 411 -9.74 -30.25 -11.18
N VAL A 412 -10.03 -28.96 -11.36
CA VAL A 412 -9.01 -27.98 -11.75
C VAL A 412 -7.92 -27.84 -10.69
N ALA A 413 -8.28 -27.79 -9.41
CA ALA A 413 -7.33 -27.76 -8.32
C ALA A 413 -6.40 -28.99 -8.34
N TYR A 414 -6.94 -30.18 -8.58
CA TYR A 414 -6.14 -31.39 -8.70
C TYR A 414 -5.24 -31.41 -9.91
N LEU A 415 -5.75 -30.98 -11.07
CA LEU A 415 -4.95 -30.93 -12.30
C LEU A 415 -3.79 -29.95 -12.22
N LEU A 416 -3.98 -28.84 -11.50
CA LEU A 416 -2.96 -27.81 -11.33
C LEU A 416 -1.90 -28.18 -10.28
N THR A 417 -2.30 -28.86 -9.20
CA THR A 417 -1.41 -29.08 -8.05
C THR A 417 -0.94 -30.52 -7.89
N GLN A 418 -1.70 -31.49 -8.43
CA GLN A 418 -1.53 -32.93 -8.16
C GLN A 418 -1.54 -33.26 -6.65
N ASP A 419 -2.00 -32.33 -5.81
CA ASP A 419 -2.03 -32.46 -4.35
C ASP A 419 -3.46 -32.68 -3.84
N LEU A 420 -3.72 -33.88 -3.34
CA LEU A 420 -5.02 -34.27 -2.84
C LEU A 420 -5.40 -33.49 -1.58
N LEU A 421 -4.43 -33.13 -0.72
CA LEU A 421 -4.69 -32.36 0.49
C LEU A 421 -5.17 -30.94 0.13
N PHE A 422 -4.53 -30.32 -0.85
CA PHE A 422 -4.96 -29.01 -1.35
C PHE A 422 -6.37 -29.06 -1.93
N VAL A 423 -6.69 -30.11 -2.70
CA VAL A 423 -8.03 -30.32 -3.26
C VAL A 423 -9.08 -30.48 -2.17
N LEU A 424 -8.80 -31.27 -1.13
CA LEU A 424 -9.74 -31.49 -0.03
C LEU A 424 -9.99 -30.21 0.78
N LEU A 425 -8.93 -29.47 1.11
CA LEU A 425 -9.03 -28.19 1.82
C LEU A 425 -9.82 -27.16 1.01
N ASN A 426 -9.54 -27.06 -0.30
CA ASN A 426 -10.30 -26.19 -1.18
C ASN A 426 -11.77 -26.60 -1.27
N SER A 427 -12.05 -27.90 -1.37
CA SER A 427 -13.43 -28.39 -1.43
C SER A 427 -14.22 -28.05 -0.16
N LEU A 428 -13.60 -28.11 1.01
CA LEU A 428 -14.24 -27.73 2.29
C LEU A 428 -14.70 -26.27 2.32
N MET A 429 -13.97 -25.37 1.67
CA MET A 429 -14.32 -23.94 1.59
C MET A 429 -15.21 -23.62 0.38
N PHE A 430 -14.95 -24.30 -0.74
CA PHE A 430 -15.58 -24.04 -2.01
C PHE A 430 -17.04 -24.53 -2.06
N VAL A 431 -17.34 -25.73 -1.53
CA VAL A 431 -18.70 -26.26 -1.52
C VAL A 431 -19.68 -25.34 -0.78
N PRO A 432 -19.40 -24.88 0.45
CA PRO A 432 -20.27 -23.92 1.12
C PRO A 432 -20.40 -22.59 0.41
N LEU A 433 -19.35 -22.10 -0.27
CA LEU A 433 -19.39 -20.87 -1.05
C LEU A 433 -20.45 -20.91 -2.13
N TYR A 434 -20.42 -21.96 -2.96
CA TYR A 434 -21.34 -22.09 -4.08
C TYR A 434 -22.75 -22.55 -3.65
N ALA A 435 -22.88 -23.16 -2.50
CA ALA A 435 -24.16 -23.46 -1.89
C ALA A 435 -24.73 -22.32 -1.02
N ALA A 436 -24.07 -21.17 -0.95
CA ALA A 436 -24.51 -20.06 -0.10
C ALA A 436 -25.84 -19.44 -0.56
N PRO A 437 -26.72 -19.09 0.38
CA PRO A 437 -28.06 -18.60 0.07
C PRO A 437 -28.13 -17.19 -0.47
N ASP A 438 -27.19 -16.40 -0.05
CA ASP A 438 -27.18 -14.97 -0.33
C ASP A 438 -25.73 -14.46 -0.46
N ALA A 439 -25.59 -13.30 -1.05
CA ALA A 439 -24.28 -12.69 -1.31
C ALA A 439 -23.45 -12.46 -0.03
N ARG A 440 -24.08 -12.20 1.12
CA ARG A 440 -23.38 -11.99 2.39
C ARG A 440 -22.66 -13.26 2.85
N LYS A 441 -23.32 -14.40 2.70
CA LYS A 441 -22.77 -15.70 3.08
C LYS A 441 -21.74 -16.16 2.06
N ALA A 442 -22.01 -15.94 0.76
CA ALA A 442 -21.05 -16.19 -0.30
C ALA A 442 -19.75 -15.38 -0.09
N TRP A 443 -19.86 -14.12 0.31
CA TRP A 443 -18.71 -13.27 0.59
C TRP A 443 -17.82 -13.85 1.70
N GLY A 444 -18.41 -14.33 2.77
CA GLY A 444 -17.70 -14.96 3.88
C GLY A 444 -16.88 -16.18 3.42
N TRP A 445 -17.46 -17.06 2.65
CA TRP A 445 -16.79 -18.25 2.13
C TRP A 445 -15.75 -17.90 1.07
N GLY A 446 -16.04 -16.92 0.21
CA GLY A 446 -15.09 -16.41 -0.76
C GLY A 446 -13.81 -15.86 -0.12
N ALA A 447 -13.97 -15.10 0.95
CA ALA A 447 -12.82 -14.57 1.68
C ALA A 447 -12.04 -15.70 2.41
N ALA A 448 -12.74 -16.68 3.01
CA ALA A 448 -12.09 -17.83 3.63
C ALA A 448 -11.29 -18.64 2.61
N GLY A 449 -11.86 -18.94 1.44
CA GLY A 449 -11.18 -19.64 0.35
C GLY A 449 -10.00 -18.85 -0.21
N THR A 450 -10.16 -17.53 -0.36
CA THR A 450 -9.10 -16.62 -0.74
C THR A 450 -7.92 -16.72 0.22
N MET A 451 -8.16 -16.63 1.52
CA MET A 451 -7.09 -16.74 2.52
C MET A 451 -6.45 -18.12 2.56
N MET A 452 -7.20 -19.17 2.24
CA MET A 452 -6.63 -20.51 2.08
C MET A 452 -5.66 -20.55 0.89
N CYS A 453 -6.03 -19.97 -0.25
CA CYS A 453 -5.11 -19.83 -1.39
C CYS A 453 -3.85 -19.05 -1.01
N LEU A 454 -3.99 -17.95 -0.23
CA LEU A 454 -2.89 -17.16 0.29
C LEU A 454 -1.89 -17.99 1.08
N ALA A 455 -2.36 -18.70 2.08
CA ALA A 455 -1.47 -19.44 2.93
C ALA A 455 -0.90 -20.68 2.22
N SER A 456 -1.62 -21.25 1.26
CA SER A 456 -1.09 -22.32 0.42
C SER A 456 0.05 -21.83 -0.47
N ALA A 457 -0.05 -20.65 -1.05
CA ALA A 457 1.04 -20.03 -1.80
C ALA A 457 2.21 -19.67 -0.87
N TRP A 458 1.90 -19.12 0.30
CA TRP A 458 2.89 -18.75 1.27
C TRP A 458 3.67 -19.96 1.86
N SER A 459 2.97 -21.05 2.13
CA SER A 459 3.61 -22.27 2.63
C SER A 459 4.40 -23.02 1.54
N GLY A 460 4.37 -22.55 0.29
CA GLY A 460 4.98 -23.26 -0.83
C GLY A 460 4.24 -24.51 -1.27
N LEU A 461 3.02 -24.74 -0.75
CA LEU A 461 2.18 -25.85 -1.16
C LEU A 461 1.67 -25.71 -2.59
N VAL A 462 1.48 -24.48 -3.04
CA VAL A 462 1.09 -24.16 -4.42
C VAL A 462 1.82 -22.96 -4.92
N GLU A 463 2.10 -22.96 -6.21
CA GLU A 463 2.71 -21.81 -6.88
C GLU A 463 1.73 -20.62 -6.92
N LEU A 464 2.28 -19.42 -6.94
CA LEU A 464 1.50 -18.19 -6.86
C LEU A 464 0.47 -18.07 -7.99
N HIS A 465 0.79 -18.51 -9.21
CA HIS A 465 -0.14 -18.47 -10.33
C HIS A 465 -1.33 -19.43 -10.14
N VAL A 466 -1.13 -20.57 -9.49
CA VAL A 466 -2.21 -21.50 -9.15
C VAL A 466 -3.13 -20.88 -8.11
N ALA A 467 -2.57 -20.24 -7.08
CA ALA A 467 -3.35 -19.51 -6.09
C ALA A 467 -4.16 -18.39 -6.73
N ALA A 468 -3.60 -17.65 -7.69
CA ALA A 468 -4.30 -16.59 -8.42
C ALA A 468 -5.48 -17.12 -9.28
N ILE A 469 -5.30 -18.25 -9.95
CA ILE A 469 -6.40 -18.90 -10.71
C ILE A 469 -7.51 -19.35 -9.77
N MET A 470 -7.16 -20.01 -8.67
CA MET A 470 -8.12 -20.48 -7.68
C MET A 470 -8.88 -19.33 -7.02
N LEU A 471 -8.19 -18.21 -6.80
CA LEU A 471 -8.79 -16.97 -6.31
C LEU A 471 -9.99 -16.55 -7.17
N GLY A 472 -9.86 -16.60 -8.48
CA GLY A 472 -10.94 -16.27 -9.42
C GLY A 472 -12.22 -17.08 -9.16
N PHE A 473 -12.11 -18.35 -8.82
CA PHE A 473 -13.26 -19.19 -8.51
C PHE A 473 -13.94 -18.84 -7.19
N TYR A 474 -13.20 -18.35 -6.20
CA TYR A 474 -13.77 -17.89 -4.93
C TYR A 474 -14.52 -16.57 -5.04
N ILE A 475 -14.25 -15.81 -6.06
CA ILE A 475 -14.81 -14.49 -6.31
C ILE A 475 -16.02 -14.54 -7.21
N LEU A 476 -16.02 -15.45 -8.17
CA LEU A 476 -17.06 -15.54 -9.19
C LEU A 476 -18.48 -15.56 -8.60
N PRO A 477 -18.80 -16.36 -7.54
CA PRO A 477 -20.12 -16.32 -6.92
C PRO A 477 -20.47 -14.97 -6.33
N TRP A 478 -19.51 -14.25 -5.81
CA TRP A 478 -19.71 -12.97 -5.21
C TRP A 478 -20.02 -11.87 -6.23
N LEU A 479 -19.36 -11.92 -7.38
CA LEU A 479 -19.66 -11.05 -8.54
C LEU A 479 -21.10 -11.24 -9.05
N VAL A 480 -21.57 -12.45 -8.93
CA VAL A 480 -22.84 -12.88 -9.53
C VAL A 480 -24.01 -12.78 -8.55
N MET A 481 -23.78 -13.02 -7.26
CA MET A 481 -24.82 -12.94 -6.21
C MET A 481 -24.94 -11.50 -5.67
N GLY A 482 -25.67 -10.63 -6.35
CA GLY A 482 -26.07 -9.33 -5.79
C GLY A 482 -26.92 -9.50 -4.51
N GLU A 483 -26.99 -8.47 -3.65
CA GLU A 483 -27.84 -8.48 -2.42
C GLU A 483 -29.34 -8.50 -2.74
N GLU A 484 -29.72 -8.09 -3.92
CA GLU A 484 -31.09 -8.15 -4.43
C GLU A 484 -31.20 -9.33 -5.38
N GLU A 485 -32.35 -10.04 -5.32
CA GLU A 485 -32.70 -11.04 -6.32
C GLU A 485 -32.54 -10.41 -7.70
N MET A 486 -31.51 -10.81 -8.43
CA MET A 486 -31.38 -10.43 -9.82
C MET A 486 -32.54 -11.12 -10.53
N GLU A 487 -33.65 -10.42 -10.71
CA GLU A 487 -34.64 -10.85 -11.68
C GLU A 487 -33.91 -11.26 -12.95
N GLN A 488 -34.29 -12.38 -13.52
CA GLN A 488 -33.75 -12.94 -14.76
C GLN A 488 -33.86 -11.94 -15.92
N LYS A 489 -33.04 -10.89 -15.89
CA LYS A 489 -32.98 -9.89 -16.97
C LYS A 489 -31.83 -10.22 -17.90
N PRO A 490 -32.02 -10.07 -19.22
CA PRO A 490 -30.98 -10.39 -20.18
C PRO A 490 -29.74 -9.52 -19.92
N TRP A 491 -28.56 -10.12 -19.96
CA TRP A 491 -27.26 -9.54 -19.59
C TRP A 491 -26.88 -8.25 -20.34
N MET A 492 -27.58 -7.89 -21.42
CA MET A 492 -27.39 -6.64 -22.16
C MET A 492 -28.35 -5.53 -21.76
N THR A 493 -28.92 -5.57 -20.57
CA THR A 493 -29.73 -4.45 -20.09
C THR A 493 -28.83 -3.36 -19.50
N ARG A 494 -29.24 -2.10 -19.68
CA ARG A 494 -28.54 -0.96 -19.08
C ARG A 494 -28.42 -1.13 -17.54
N LYS A 495 -29.47 -1.62 -16.88
CA LYS A 495 -29.46 -1.88 -15.42
C LYS A 495 -28.37 -2.87 -15.04
N PHE A 496 -28.24 -3.98 -15.74
CA PHE A 496 -27.21 -4.98 -15.47
C PHE A 496 -25.79 -4.42 -15.64
N ILE A 497 -25.53 -3.72 -16.76
CA ILE A 497 -24.20 -3.11 -17.01
C ILE A 497 -23.89 -2.10 -15.90
N MET A 498 -24.82 -1.24 -15.54
CA MET A 498 -24.60 -0.24 -14.49
C MET A 498 -24.36 -0.88 -13.14
N GLN A 499 -25.11 -1.90 -12.76
CA GLN A 499 -24.86 -2.63 -11.51
C GLN A 499 -23.49 -3.28 -11.49
N THR A 500 -23.10 -3.96 -12.56
CA THR A 500 -21.79 -4.59 -12.68
C THR A 500 -20.67 -3.56 -12.58
N THR A 501 -20.76 -2.45 -13.31
CA THR A 501 -19.71 -1.41 -13.30
C THR A 501 -19.57 -0.70 -11.96
N LEU A 502 -20.65 -0.56 -11.20
CA LEU A 502 -20.60 0.05 -9.87
C LEU A 502 -20.12 -0.94 -8.78
N TRP A 503 -20.31 -2.26 -8.99
CA TRP A 503 -19.76 -3.29 -8.13
C TRP A 503 -18.29 -3.60 -8.40
N ALA A 504 -17.86 -3.48 -9.66
CA ALA A 504 -16.51 -3.84 -10.07
C ALA A 504 -15.40 -3.18 -9.23
N PRO A 505 -15.42 -1.86 -8.92
CA PRO A 505 -14.39 -1.26 -8.09
C PRO A 505 -14.31 -1.89 -6.70
N VAL A 506 -15.46 -2.21 -6.08
CA VAL A 506 -15.50 -2.82 -4.75
C VAL A 506 -14.89 -4.21 -4.78
N VAL A 507 -15.27 -5.01 -5.75
CA VAL A 507 -14.81 -6.39 -5.89
C VAL A 507 -13.34 -6.44 -6.27
N LEU A 508 -12.97 -5.78 -7.37
CA LEU A 508 -11.61 -5.85 -7.90
C LEU A 508 -10.59 -5.25 -6.94
N THR A 509 -10.91 -4.14 -6.25
CA THR A 509 -10.01 -3.58 -5.24
C THR A 509 -9.87 -4.50 -4.03
N SER A 510 -10.96 -5.13 -3.56
CA SER A 510 -10.88 -6.10 -2.47
C SER A 510 -9.94 -7.24 -2.79
N LEU A 511 -10.02 -7.75 -4.02
CA LEU A 511 -9.19 -8.84 -4.51
C LEU A 511 -7.75 -8.41 -4.72
N TYR A 512 -7.56 -7.20 -5.21
CA TYR A 512 -6.24 -6.65 -5.40
C TYR A 512 -5.52 -6.41 -4.06
N ILE A 513 -6.24 -5.98 -3.00
CA ILE A 513 -5.70 -5.95 -1.63
C ILE A 513 -5.21 -7.34 -1.21
N ILE A 514 -6.01 -8.35 -1.45
CA ILE A 514 -5.69 -9.73 -1.08
C ILE A 514 -4.49 -10.23 -1.88
N LEU A 515 -4.47 -10.01 -3.19
CA LEU A 515 -3.33 -10.34 -4.05
C LEU A 515 -2.05 -9.66 -3.56
N THR A 516 -2.12 -8.36 -3.29
CA THR A 516 -0.97 -7.59 -2.79
C THR A 516 -0.46 -8.13 -1.45
N LEU A 517 -1.36 -8.51 -0.54
CA LEU A 517 -1.00 -9.20 0.71
C LEU A 517 -0.30 -10.53 0.44
N ILE A 518 -0.80 -11.33 -0.52
CA ILE A 518 -0.18 -12.61 -0.89
C ILE A 518 1.26 -12.40 -1.30
N ILE A 519 1.45 -11.54 -2.29
CA ILE A 519 2.77 -11.30 -2.87
C ILE A 519 3.71 -10.78 -1.78
N LEU A 520 3.28 -9.80 -0.99
CA LEU A 520 4.10 -9.25 0.08
C LEU A 520 4.53 -10.31 1.09
N VAL A 521 3.63 -11.20 1.48
CA VAL A 521 3.91 -12.23 2.47
C VAL A 521 4.73 -13.39 1.88
N SER A 522 4.54 -13.72 0.59
CA SER A 522 5.36 -14.73 -0.11
C SER A 522 6.76 -14.22 -0.50
N SER A 523 6.99 -12.91 -0.49
CA SER A 523 8.25 -12.27 -0.87
C SER A 523 9.24 -12.10 0.29
N ILE A 524 9.14 -12.92 1.32
CA ILE A 524 9.93 -12.77 2.55
C ILE A 524 11.44 -12.88 2.30
N ASP A 525 11.86 -13.77 1.41
CA ASP A 525 13.27 -14.06 1.17
C ASP A 525 13.87 -13.28 -0.01
N ALA A 526 13.05 -12.77 -0.90
CA ALA A 526 13.47 -11.97 -2.05
C ALA A 526 12.36 -11.04 -2.50
N VAL A 527 12.73 -9.81 -2.85
CA VAL A 527 11.78 -8.85 -3.41
C VAL A 527 11.33 -9.35 -4.78
N GLN A 528 10.03 -9.58 -4.95
CA GLN A 528 9.44 -10.05 -6.21
C GLN A 528 8.84 -8.88 -7.00
N PHE A 529 9.68 -8.04 -7.56
CA PHE A 529 9.27 -6.86 -8.34
C PHE A 529 8.27 -7.21 -9.44
N ASN A 530 8.52 -8.29 -10.17
CA ASN A 530 7.72 -8.69 -11.33
C ASN A 530 6.35 -9.28 -10.95
N ALA A 531 6.19 -9.84 -9.77
CA ALA A 531 4.96 -10.52 -9.37
C ALA A 531 3.75 -9.56 -9.31
N HIS A 532 3.97 -8.33 -8.81
CA HIS A 532 2.91 -7.33 -8.73
C HIS A 532 2.44 -6.87 -10.11
N GLU A 533 3.36 -6.68 -11.06
CA GLU A 533 3.05 -6.31 -12.44
C GLU A 533 2.29 -7.45 -13.14
N LEU A 534 2.82 -8.67 -13.02
CA LEU A 534 2.27 -9.85 -13.67
C LEU A 534 0.83 -10.15 -13.20
N TYR A 535 0.65 -10.28 -11.89
CA TYR A 535 -0.65 -10.69 -11.32
C TYR A 535 -1.61 -9.52 -11.11
N GLY A 536 -1.12 -8.29 -11.07
CA GLY A 536 -1.93 -7.08 -10.96
C GLY A 536 -2.60 -6.66 -12.26
N ALA A 537 -1.98 -6.95 -13.41
CA ALA A 537 -2.45 -6.51 -14.72
C ALA A 537 -3.93 -6.81 -15.01
N PRO A 538 -4.48 -8.02 -14.76
CA PRO A 538 -5.90 -8.29 -15.00
C PRO A 538 -6.85 -7.43 -14.16
N PHE A 539 -6.46 -7.07 -12.94
CA PHE A 539 -7.26 -6.21 -12.07
C PHE A 539 -7.27 -4.77 -12.57
N VAL A 540 -6.12 -4.25 -12.98
CA VAL A 540 -6.00 -2.92 -13.59
C VAL A 540 -6.82 -2.84 -14.87
N MET A 541 -6.70 -3.84 -15.76
CA MET A 541 -7.52 -3.96 -16.96
C MET A 541 -9.01 -3.95 -16.63
N GLY A 542 -9.44 -4.78 -15.68
CA GLY A 542 -10.83 -4.89 -15.27
C GLY A 542 -11.40 -3.59 -14.69
N MET A 543 -10.63 -2.90 -13.86
CA MET A 543 -11.01 -1.60 -13.27
C MET A 543 -11.11 -0.50 -14.34
N ALA A 544 -10.17 -0.45 -15.28
CA ALA A 544 -10.19 0.52 -16.38
C ALA A 544 -11.41 0.30 -17.30
N LEU A 545 -11.71 -0.95 -17.68
CA LEU A 545 -12.88 -1.30 -18.47
C LEU A 545 -14.21 -1.01 -17.76
N ALA A 546 -14.27 -1.26 -16.45
CA ALA A 546 -15.43 -0.89 -15.64
C ALA A 546 -15.63 0.63 -15.60
N LEU A 547 -14.56 1.39 -15.46
CA LEU A 547 -14.60 2.86 -15.47
C LEU A 547 -15.02 3.38 -16.85
N PHE A 548 -14.52 2.80 -17.95
CA PHE A 548 -15.00 3.07 -19.31
C PHE A 548 -16.50 2.84 -19.42
N ALA A 549 -16.99 1.66 -19.01
CA ALA A 549 -18.39 1.31 -19.10
C ALA A 549 -19.30 2.27 -18.30
N TYR A 550 -18.85 2.68 -17.10
CA TYR A 550 -19.56 3.67 -16.29
C TYR A 550 -19.62 5.05 -16.97
N THR A 551 -18.50 5.55 -17.45
CA THR A 551 -18.44 6.88 -18.06
C THR A 551 -19.16 6.92 -19.42
N SER A 552 -19.22 5.79 -20.11
CA SER A 552 -19.94 5.61 -21.38
C SER A 552 -21.42 5.23 -21.22
N ARG A 553 -22.00 5.28 -20.01
CA ARG A 553 -23.36 4.81 -19.70
C ARG A 553 -24.50 5.44 -20.53
N LYS A 554 -24.24 6.57 -21.19
CA LYS A 554 -25.21 7.20 -22.11
C LYS A 554 -25.32 6.48 -23.45
N GLN A 555 -24.33 5.67 -23.82
CA GLN A 555 -24.33 4.85 -25.04
C GLN A 555 -25.28 3.66 -24.91
N SER A 556 -25.54 2.97 -26.00
CA SER A 556 -26.35 1.76 -25.97
C SER A 556 -25.61 0.61 -25.24
N PRO A 557 -26.32 -0.26 -24.52
CA PRO A 557 -25.71 -1.41 -23.85
C PRO A 557 -24.86 -2.27 -24.79
N LYS A 558 -25.32 -2.49 -26.01
CA LYS A 558 -24.58 -3.26 -27.03
C LYS A 558 -23.25 -2.60 -27.38
N GLN A 559 -23.22 -1.28 -27.55
CA GLN A 559 -21.98 -0.55 -27.83
C GLN A 559 -20.99 -0.65 -26.70
N ILE A 560 -21.44 -0.45 -25.44
CA ILE A 560 -20.59 -0.56 -24.25
C ILE A 560 -19.95 -1.96 -24.18
N VAL A 561 -20.77 -3.01 -24.27
CA VAL A 561 -20.29 -4.40 -24.22
C VAL A 561 -19.36 -4.71 -25.41
N SER A 562 -19.69 -4.25 -26.62
CA SER A 562 -18.82 -4.47 -27.79
C SER A 562 -17.46 -3.80 -27.65
N VAL A 563 -17.39 -2.58 -27.10
CA VAL A 563 -16.12 -1.89 -26.86
C VAL A 563 -15.34 -2.60 -25.76
N VAL A 564 -15.97 -2.94 -24.63
CA VAL A 564 -15.32 -3.66 -23.52
C VAL A 564 -14.72 -4.98 -23.98
N LEU A 565 -15.53 -5.82 -24.65
CA LEU A 565 -15.06 -7.12 -25.14
C LEU A 565 -14.04 -6.95 -26.30
N GLY A 566 -14.26 -5.99 -27.18
CA GLY A 566 -13.34 -5.69 -28.28
C GLY A 566 -11.98 -5.21 -27.77
N THR A 567 -11.96 -4.35 -26.74
CA THR A 567 -10.71 -3.89 -26.13
C THR A 567 -10.00 -5.03 -25.41
N ALA A 568 -10.72 -5.83 -24.61
CA ALA A 568 -10.13 -6.98 -23.94
C ALA A 568 -9.53 -7.99 -24.94
N LEU A 569 -10.27 -8.29 -26.02
CA LEU A 569 -9.76 -9.16 -27.08
C LEU A 569 -8.55 -8.54 -27.80
N ALA A 570 -8.60 -7.25 -28.12
CA ALA A 570 -7.48 -6.54 -28.74
C ALA A 570 -6.24 -6.56 -27.83
N SER A 571 -6.40 -6.34 -26.52
CA SER A 571 -5.31 -6.45 -25.54
C SER A 571 -4.64 -7.84 -25.62
N ILE A 572 -5.42 -8.91 -25.59
CA ILE A 572 -4.91 -10.28 -25.66
C ILE A 572 -4.22 -10.55 -27.02
N VAL A 573 -4.83 -10.13 -28.11
CA VAL A 573 -4.28 -10.35 -29.46
C VAL A 573 -2.95 -9.59 -29.63
N LEU A 574 -2.87 -8.35 -29.21
CA LEU A 574 -1.65 -7.55 -29.26
C LEU A 574 -0.55 -8.14 -28.37
N ALA A 575 -0.92 -8.57 -27.16
CA ALA A 575 -0.02 -9.22 -26.23
C ALA A 575 0.61 -10.51 -26.78
N ILE A 576 -0.12 -11.24 -27.62
CA ILE A 576 0.36 -12.48 -28.25
C ILE A 576 1.14 -12.21 -29.55
N LEU A 577 0.63 -11.31 -30.42
CA LEU A 577 1.18 -11.16 -31.76
C LEU A 577 2.37 -10.21 -31.83
N ILE A 578 2.40 -9.16 -31.04
CA ILE A 578 3.42 -8.11 -31.11
C ILE A 578 3.90 -7.65 -29.72
N PRO A 579 4.29 -8.58 -28.83
CA PRO A 579 4.68 -8.20 -27.46
C PRO A 579 5.82 -7.18 -27.43
N SER A 580 6.79 -7.26 -28.33
CA SER A 580 7.97 -6.38 -28.39
C SER A 580 7.73 -5.01 -29.03
N ALA A 581 6.54 -4.74 -29.59
CA ALA A 581 6.31 -3.53 -30.38
C ALA A 581 6.28 -2.20 -29.59
N LEU A 582 6.23 -2.26 -28.27
CA LEU A 582 6.22 -1.06 -27.40
C LEU A 582 7.60 -0.47 -27.13
N GLY A 583 8.68 -1.16 -27.53
CA GLY A 583 10.06 -0.70 -27.27
C GLY A 583 10.49 -0.94 -25.81
N GLY A 584 11.61 -0.34 -25.43
CA GLY A 584 12.24 -0.61 -24.13
C GLY A 584 12.52 -2.10 -23.95
N ASP A 585 12.40 -2.60 -22.74
CA ASP A 585 12.62 -4.01 -22.40
C ASP A 585 11.39 -4.89 -22.66
N ALA A 586 10.54 -4.52 -23.63
CA ALA A 586 9.31 -5.25 -23.91
C ALA A 586 9.54 -6.74 -24.26
N SER A 587 10.71 -7.08 -24.82
CA SER A 587 11.10 -8.45 -25.15
C SER A 587 11.58 -9.25 -23.95
N GLU A 588 12.03 -8.57 -22.88
CA GLU A 588 12.58 -9.21 -21.70
C GLU A 588 11.51 -10.01 -20.94
N PRO A 589 11.88 -11.17 -20.40
CA PRO A 589 10.94 -12.01 -19.67
C PRO A 589 10.54 -11.39 -18.34
N ILE A 590 9.24 -11.38 -18.05
CA ILE A 590 8.71 -11.05 -16.72
C ILE A 590 8.38 -12.33 -15.93
N SER A 591 8.19 -13.43 -16.64
CA SER A 591 8.03 -14.79 -16.12
C SER A 591 8.55 -15.81 -17.14
N GLU A 592 8.54 -17.09 -16.78
CA GLU A 592 8.96 -18.17 -17.67
C GLU A 592 8.27 -18.16 -19.07
N TYR A 593 7.01 -17.69 -19.12
CA TYR A 593 6.20 -17.77 -20.33
C TYR A 593 5.78 -16.41 -20.92
N LEU A 594 5.99 -15.32 -20.19
CA LEU A 594 5.47 -14.01 -20.55
C LEU A 594 6.58 -12.96 -20.56
N SER A 595 6.53 -12.07 -21.56
CA SER A 595 7.41 -10.90 -21.63
C SER A 595 6.76 -9.67 -20.97
N ARG A 596 7.57 -8.67 -20.68
CA ARG A 596 7.13 -7.35 -20.17
C ARG A 596 6.15 -6.69 -21.12
N GLY A 597 6.38 -6.75 -22.41
CA GLY A 597 5.48 -6.23 -23.44
C GLY A 597 4.13 -6.95 -23.48
N THR A 598 4.07 -8.23 -23.14
CA THR A 598 2.80 -8.96 -22.99
C THR A 598 1.93 -8.31 -21.91
N ILE A 599 2.51 -8.00 -20.74
CA ILE A 599 1.80 -7.36 -19.62
C ILE A 599 1.41 -5.92 -19.98
N ALA A 600 2.31 -5.18 -20.63
CA ALA A 600 2.01 -3.83 -21.11
C ALA A 600 0.82 -3.80 -22.05
N TRP A 601 0.74 -4.71 -23.05
CA TRP A 601 -0.40 -4.81 -23.96
C TRP A 601 -1.69 -5.28 -23.29
N LEU A 602 -1.64 -6.05 -22.20
CA LEU A 602 -2.85 -6.40 -21.44
C LEU A 602 -3.46 -5.16 -20.78
N VAL A 603 -2.64 -4.25 -20.27
CA VAL A 603 -3.08 -3.07 -19.50
C VAL A 603 -3.40 -1.87 -20.39
N LEU A 604 -2.49 -1.51 -21.29
CA LEU A 604 -2.48 -0.22 -21.99
C LEU A 604 -3.75 0.07 -22.80
N PRO A 605 -4.31 -0.82 -23.65
CA PRO A 605 -5.51 -0.52 -24.42
C PRO A 605 -6.72 -0.24 -23.53
N SER A 606 -6.84 -0.93 -22.40
CA SER A 606 -7.94 -0.74 -21.45
C SER A 606 -7.87 0.60 -20.74
N VAL A 607 -6.67 1.04 -20.38
CA VAL A 607 -6.43 2.35 -19.76
C VAL A 607 -6.70 3.47 -20.79
N LEU A 608 -6.19 3.34 -22.01
CA LEU A 608 -6.37 4.34 -23.06
C LEU A 608 -7.84 4.49 -23.48
N VAL A 609 -8.59 3.39 -23.61
CA VAL A 609 -10.01 3.45 -23.96
C VAL A 609 -10.85 4.14 -22.88
N ALA A 610 -10.44 4.04 -21.62
CA ALA A 610 -11.12 4.70 -20.50
C ALA A 610 -10.75 6.19 -20.37
N LEU A 611 -9.54 6.56 -20.75
CA LEU A 611 -9.00 7.91 -20.56
C LEU A 611 -9.86 8.99 -21.22
N VAL A 612 -10.28 8.77 -22.47
CA VAL A 612 -11.06 9.75 -23.25
C VAL A 612 -12.43 10.04 -22.64
N PRO A 613 -13.30 9.06 -22.36
CA PRO A 613 -14.60 9.33 -21.77
C PRO A 613 -14.51 9.86 -20.32
N VAL A 614 -13.49 9.48 -19.56
CA VAL A 614 -13.27 10.04 -18.21
C VAL A 614 -12.90 11.51 -18.29
N GLY A 615 -11.99 11.90 -19.18
CA GLY A 615 -11.64 13.30 -19.43
C GLY A 615 -12.82 14.12 -19.92
N ALA A 616 -13.62 13.58 -20.83
CA ALA A 616 -14.87 14.21 -21.27
C ALA A 616 -15.88 14.40 -20.14
N GLU A 617 -16.00 13.42 -19.20
CA GLU A 617 -16.86 13.57 -18.02
C GLU A 617 -16.34 14.64 -17.06
N VAL A 618 -15.03 14.77 -16.84
CA VAL A 618 -14.47 15.89 -16.07
C VAL A 618 -14.92 17.22 -16.65
N TYR A 619 -14.69 17.41 -17.96
CA TYR A 619 -15.06 18.65 -18.65
C TYR A 619 -16.55 18.95 -18.58
N ASN A 620 -17.39 17.98 -18.98
CA ASN A 620 -18.83 18.12 -18.99
C ASN A 620 -19.42 18.39 -17.59
N ARG A 621 -18.89 17.73 -16.56
CA ARG A 621 -19.36 17.90 -15.16
C ARG A 621 -18.95 19.26 -14.60
N VAL A 622 -17.77 19.77 -14.91
CA VAL A 622 -17.37 21.12 -14.54
C VAL A 622 -18.30 22.16 -15.20
N GLN A 623 -18.59 21.99 -16.49
CA GLN A 623 -19.48 22.89 -17.22
C GLN A 623 -20.93 22.88 -16.71
N THR A 624 -21.47 21.69 -16.42
CA THR A 624 -22.88 21.52 -16.04
C THR A 624 -23.16 21.71 -14.56
N SER A 625 -22.22 21.35 -13.71
CA SER A 625 -22.40 21.28 -12.25
C SER A 625 -21.54 22.27 -11.48
N GLY A 626 -20.56 22.89 -12.14
CA GLY A 626 -19.55 23.73 -11.50
C GLY A 626 -18.68 23.00 -10.48
N PHE A 627 -17.88 23.77 -9.75
CA PHE A 627 -16.91 23.24 -8.79
C PHE A 627 -17.54 22.84 -7.43
N ALA A 628 -18.83 23.06 -7.22
CA ALA A 628 -19.49 22.80 -5.93
C ALA A 628 -19.96 21.34 -5.75
N LYS A 629 -19.82 20.48 -6.75
CA LYS A 629 -20.27 19.07 -6.69
C LYS A 629 -19.10 18.09 -6.62
N ILE A 630 -19.34 16.91 -6.04
CA ILE A 630 -18.35 15.84 -5.86
C ILE A 630 -17.97 15.17 -7.19
N ALA A 631 -18.92 15.02 -8.12
CA ALA A 631 -18.70 14.25 -9.33
C ALA A 631 -17.52 14.73 -10.20
N PRO A 632 -17.33 16.04 -10.46
CA PRO A 632 -16.15 16.50 -11.22
C PRO A 632 -14.83 16.13 -10.54
N ALA A 633 -14.74 16.30 -9.21
CA ALA A 633 -13.56 15.99 -8.44
C ALA A 633 -13.23 14.48 -8.46
N ALA A 634 -14.24 13.61 -8.32
CA ALA A 634 -14.05 12.17 -8.42
C ALA A 634 -13.55 11.74 -9.81
N HIS A 635 -14.11 12.29 -10.89
CA HIS A 635 -13.64 12.00 -12.25
C HIS A 635 -12.22 12.54 -12.49
N LEU A 636 -11.82 13.66 -11.87
CA LEU A 636 -10.46 14.17 -11.95
C LEU A 636 -9.46 13.20 -11.30
N VAL A 637 -9.81 12.61 -10.16
CA VAL A 637 -9.00 11.54 -9.53
C VAL A 637 -8.85 10.34 -10.48
N HIS A 638 -9.95 9.89 -11.09
CA HIS A 638 -9.89 8.77 -12.03
C HIS A 638 -9.10 9.10 -13.30
N PHE A 639 -9.18 10.33 -13.79
CA PHE A 639 -8.37 10.77 -14.92
C PHE A 639 -6.88 10.78 -14.56
N GLY A 640 -6.55 11.26 -13.36
CA GLY A 640 -5.18 11.27 -12.85
C GLY A 640 -4.60 9.85 -12.72
N ILE A 641 -5.34 8.89 -12.14
CA ILE A 641 -4.86 7.52 -12.02
C ILE A 641 -4.66 6.83 -13.39
N LEU A 642 -5.53 7.11 -14.37
CA LEU A 642 -5.35 6.57 -15.72
C LEU A 642 -4.08 7.13 -16.39
N LEU A 643 -3.79 8.42 -16.25
CA LEU A 643 -2.55 9.02 -16.75
C LEU A 643 -1.32 8.41 -16.06
N LEU A 644 -1.37 8.27 -14.73
CA LEU A 644 -0.31 7.62 -13.97
C LEU A 644 -0.07 6.20 -14.46
N LEU A 645 -1.13 5.42 -14.70
CA LEU A 645 -1.01 4.04 -15.19
C LEU A 645 -0.42 3.97 -16.61
N VAL A 646 -0.71 4.92 -17.49
CA VAL A 646 -0.01 5.00 -18.79
C VAL A 646 1.48 5.21 -18.57
N GLY A 647 1.85 6.20 -17.75
CA GLY A 647 3.26 6.46 -17.41
C GLY A 647 3.91 5.25 -16.75
N HIS A 648 3.22 4.57 -15.82
CA HIS A 648 3.69 3.38 -15.11
C HIS A 648 4.05 2.23 -16.08
N VAL A 649 3.24 2.00 -17.12
CA VAL A 649 3.55 0.98 -18.13
C VAL A 649 4.92 1.24 -18.76
N PHE A 650 5.22 2.49 -19.13
CA PHE A 650 6.47 2.82 -19.81
C PHE A 650 7.67 3.01 -18.87
N THR A 651 7.44 3.34 -17.60
CA THR A 651 8.52 3.63 -16.65
C THR A 651 8.79 2.50 -15.65
N THR A 652 7.93 1.48 -15.62
CA THR A 652 8.06 0.37 -14.66
C THR A 652 7.85 -0.98 -15.34
N VAL A 653 6.72 -1.20 -16.02
CA VAL A 653 6.43 -2.51 -16.64
C VAL A 653 7.42 -2.82 -17.77
N LEU A 654 7.71 -1.84 -18.63
CA LEU A 654 8.61 -1.96 -19.79
C LEU A 654 10.10 -1.70 -19.46
N VAL A 655 10.48 -1.68 -18.20
CA VAL A 655 11.87 -1.48 -17.77
C VAL A 655 12.31 -2.68 -16.93
N ASP A 656 13.33 -3.39 -17.38
CA ASP A 656 13.96 -4.46 -16.60
C ASP A 656 15.17 -3.94 -15.82
N ARG A 657 14.93 -3.60 -14.55
CA ARG A 657 16.00 -3.09 -13.67
C ARG A 657 17.05 -4.11 -13.30
N GLY A 658 16.83 -5.38 -13.61
CA GLY A 658 17.81 -6.46 -13.46
C GLY A 658 18.71 -6.64 -14.67
N ASP A 659 18.38 -6.02 -15.81
CA ASP A 659 19.13 -6.20 -17.05
C ASP A 659 20.51 -5.50 -17.00
N ALA A 660 21.54 -6.26 -17.33
CA ALA A 660 22.90 -5.75 -17.40
C ALA A 660 23.14 -4.79 -18.60
N THR A 661 22.24 -4.75 -19.57
CA THR A 661 22.32 -3.86 -20.75
C THR A 661 22.22 -2.39 -20.38
N HIS A 662 21.56 -2.06 -19.27
CA HIS A 662 21.50 -0.70 -18.75
C HIS A 662 22.83 -0.20 -18.17
N ARG A 663 23.78 -1.10 -17.88
CA ARG A 663 25.13 -0.77 -17.41
C ARG A 663 26.07 -0.54 -18.57
N ILE A 664 26.35 0.70 -18.85
CA ILE A 664 27.13 1.13 -20.00
C ILE A 664 28.52 1.56 -19.53
N THR A 665 29.56 1.14 -20.25
CA THR A 665 30.92 1.64 -20.05
C THR A 665 31.17 2.76 -21.04
N LEU A 666 31.38 3.98 -20.54
CA LEU A 666 31.73 5.14 -21.31
C LEU A 666 33.24 5.32 -21.32
N VAL A 667 33.80 5.74 -22.45
CA VAL A 667 35.23 6.07 -22.64
C VAL A 667 35.32 7.59 -22.83
N ARG A 668 36.29 8.20 -22.17
CA ARG A 668 36.48 9.65 -22.20
C ARG A 668 36.62 10.20 -23.62
N GLY A 669 35.78 11.14 -23.99
CA GLY A 669 35.78 11.77 -25.31
C GLY A 669 35.30 10.90 -26.46
N GLU A 670 34.89 9.65 -26.21
CA GLU A 670 34.30 8.78 -27.23
C GLU A 670 32.78 8.70 -27.09
N MET A 671 32.06 8.80 -28.23
CA MET A 671 30.60 8.67 -28.21
C MET A 671 30.20 7.19 -28.22
N VAL A 672 29.36 6.82 -27.25
CA VAL A 672 28.73 5.50 -27.16
C VAL A 672 27.24 5.65 -27.48
N GLU A 673 26.78 4.99 -28.53
CA GLU A 673 25.35 5.04 -28.91
C GLU A 673 24.56 3.89 -28.26
N VAL A 674 23.49 4.25 -27.55
CA VAL A 674 22.55 3.29 -26.96
C VAL A 674 21.13 3.86 -27.12
N ASP A 675 20.20 3.05 -27.57
CA ASP A 675 18.77 3.39 -27.73
C ASP A 675 18.50 4.68 -28.53
N GLY A 676 19.38 4.98 -29.50
CA GLY A 676 19.25 6.14 -30.39
C GLY A 676 19.78 7.45 -29.79
N TYR A 677 20.46 7.39 -28.66
CA TYR A 677 21.17 8.49 -28.04
C TYR A 677 22.66 8.23 -27.97
N GLY A 678 23.47 9.29 -28.13
CA GLY A 678 24.90 9.24 -27.97
C GLY A 678 25.29 9.80 -26.60
N TYR A 679 26.17 9.09 -25.89
CA TYR A 679 26.68 9.50 -24.58
C TYR A 679 28.18 9.66 -24.65
N VAL A 680 28.68 10.80 -24.19
CA VAL A 680 30.12 11.12 -24.14
C VAL A 680 30.51 11.42 -22.69
N PHE A 681 31.39 10.64 -22.12
CA PHE A 681 32.01 10.95 -20.84
C PHE A 681 33.08 12.02 -21.04
N GLU A 682 32.90 13.19 -20.42
CA GLU A 682 33.80 14.33 -20.55
C GLU A 682 34.91 14.31 -19.49
N GLU A 683 34.52 14.35 -18.21
CA GLU A 683 35.47 14.43 -17.10
C GLU A 683 34.85 13.98 -15.76
N ILE A 684 35.74 13.75 -14.77
CA ILE A 684 35.36 13.53 -13.37
C ILE A 684 35.41 14.86 -12.63
N VAL A 685 34.37 15.19 -11.91
CA VAL A 685 34.28 16.33 -10.99
C VAL A 685 34.58 15.85 -9.58
N LEU A 686 35.37 16.61 -8.86
CA LEU A 686 35.68 16.38 -7.44
C LEU A 686 35.39 17.64 -6.66
N GLU A 687 34.53 17.52 -5.64
CA GLU A 687 34.24 18.59 -4.71
C GLU A 687 34.50 18.12 -3.27
N SER A 688 35.13 18.94 -2.46
CA SER A 688 35.41 18.66 -1.04
C SER A 688 35.02 19.83 -0.13
N ASP A 689 34.83 21.01 -0.70
CA ASP A 689 34.54 22.21 0.04
C ASP A 689 33.11 22.73 -0.26
N ASP A 690 32.45 23.28 0.73
CA ASP A 690 31.12 23.91 0.63
C ASP A 690 29.95 22.99 0.22
N LEU A 691 30.08 21.67 0.39
CA LEU A 691 28.97 20.75 0.18
C LEU A 691 27.86 20.98 1.23
N GLU A 692 26.60 21.01 0.80
CA GLU A 692 25.47 21.07 1.73
C GLU A 692 25.34 19.77 2.55
N VAL A 693 25.77 18.65 1.97
CA VAL A 693 25.67 17.31 2.53
C VAL A 693 26.91 16.50 2.17
N GLY A 694 27.45 15.78 3.15
CA GLY A 694 28.62 14.89 2.97
C GLY A 694 29.95 15.61 3.06
N ASP A 695 31.03 14.84 2.98
CA ASP A 695 32.42 15.28 3.16
C ASP A 695 33.25 15.23 1.86
N GLY A 696 32.64 14.84 0.78
CA GLY A 696 33.24 14.83 -0.55
C GLY A 696 32.26 14.30 -1.60
N TYR A 697 32.40 14.84 -2.79
CA TYR A 697 31.60 14.48 -3.96
C TYR A 697 32.49 14.06 -5.11
N VAL A 698 32.07 13.02 -5.83
CA VAL A 698 32.65 12.57 -7.09
C VAL A 698 31.53 12.46 -8.10
N GLY A 699 31.54 13.33 -9.10
CA GLY A 699 30.61 13.31 -10.22
C GLY A 699 31.27 13.00 -11.53
N ALA A 700 30.50 12.67 -12.54
CA ALA A 700 30.98 12.48 -13.90
C ALA A 700 30.13 13.30 -14.87
N ILE A 701 30.74 14.24 -15.58
CA ILE A 701 30.07 15.00 -16.63
C ILE A 701 29.88 14.11 -17.85
N ILE A 702 28.63 13.95 -18.26
CA ILE A 702 28.23 13.17 -19.44
C ILE A 702 27.42 14.07 -20.37
N SER A 703 27.94 14.30 -21.57
CA SER A 703 27.22 14.96 -22.65
C SER A 703 26.28 13.99 -23.35
N VAL A 704 25.04 14.39 -23.56
CA VAL A 704 24.00 13.56 -24.21
C VAL A 704 23.65 14.15 -25.57
N TYR A 705 23.63 13.30 -26.58
CA TYR A 705 23.39 13.66 -27.99
C TYR A 705 22.19 12.91 -28.57
N SER A 706 21.46 13.56 -29.46
CA SER A 706 20.48 12.95 -30.34
C SER A 706 20.94 13.10 -31.78
N GLY A 707 21.47 12.04 -32.38
CA GLY A 707 22.30 12.15 -33.57
C GLY A 707 23.53 13.01 -33.31
N ASP A 708 23.77 14.05 -34.11
CA ASP A 708 24.91 14.96 -33.98
C ASP A 708 24.62 16.16 -33.04
N GLU A 709 23.41 16.32 -32.53
CA GLU A 709 23.02 17.46 -31.70
C GLU A 709 23.13 17.15 -30.21
N LYS A 710 23.93 17.95 -29.48
CA LYS A 710 23.99 17.89 -28.01
C LYS A 710 22.68 18.40 -27.43
N ILE A 711 21.91 17.50 -26.78
CA ILE A 711 20.61 17.80 -26.18
C ILE A 711 20.69 18.14 -24.70
N GLY A 712 21.79 17.83 -24.03
CA GLY A 712 21.97 18.14 -22.61
C GLY A 712 23.27 17.64 -22.05
N GLU A 713 23.45 17.87 -20.77
CA GLU A 713 24.57 17.44 -19.96
C GLU A 713 24.04 17.01 -18.60
N VAL A 714 24.60 15.96 -18.03
CA VAL A 714 24.22 15.41 -16.72
C VAL A 714 25.46 15.11 -15.92
N GLU A 715 25.30 15.09 -14.60
CA GLU A 715 26.39 14.88 -13.65
C GLU A 715 25.96 13.88 -12.56
N PRO A 716 25.75 12.58 -12.88
CA PRO A 716 25.55 11.57 -11.86
C PRO A 716 26.81 11.41 -11.01
N GLY A 717 26.65 11.19 -9.71
CA GLY A 717 27.79 11.15 -8.80
C GLY A 717 27.55 10.31 -7.55
N LEU A 718 28.52 10.44 -6.65
CA LEU A 718 28.55 9.78 -5.35
C LEU A 718 28.98 10.80 -4.28
N ILE A 719 28.20 10.87 -3.21
CA ILE A 719 28.57 11.65 -2.01
C ILE A 719 29.21 10.71 -0.97
N ARG A 720 30.38 11.09 -0.52
CA ARG A 720 31.11 10.40 0.54
C ARG A 720 30.80 11.03 1.89
N PHE A 721 30.71 10.20 2.91
CA PHE A 721 30.56 10.59 4.31
C PHE A 721 31.69 9.99 5.12
N ASP A 722 32.58 10.83 5.63
CA ASP A 722 33.75 10.40 6.39
C ASP A 722 33.32 9.83 7.75
N GLY A 723 33.83 8.67 8.09
CA GLY A 723 33.48 7.95 9.32
C GLY A 723 32.22 7.10 9.25
N SER A 724 31.50 7.10 8.12
CA SER A 724 30.40 6.18 7.88
C SER A 724 30.89 4.80 7.49
N PRO A 725 30.32 3.71 8.03
CA PRO A 725 30.59 2.35 7.56
C PRO A 725 29.87 2.01 6.25
N ASN A 726 28.95 2.86 5.80
CA ASN A 726 28.12 2.65 4.60
C ASN A 726 28.89 3.06 3.32
N PRO A 727 28.54 2.48 2.16
CA PRO A 727 29.08 2.93 0.89
C PRO A 727 28.63 4.38 0.62
N PRO A 728 29.36 5.12 -0.24
CA PRO A 728 28.93 6.46 -0.67
C PRO A 728 27.49 6.45 -1.21
N ARG A 729 26.76 7.52 -0.95
CA ARG A 729 25.39 7.69 -1.44
C ARG A 729 25.40 8.05 -2.92
N SER A 730 24.59 7.38 -3.72
CA SER A 730 24.36 7.74 -5.11
C SER A 730 23.61 9.08 -5.23
N GLU A 731 24.11 9.94 -6.11
CA GLU A 731 23.42 11.14 -6.60
C GLU A 731 22.96 10.86 -8.03
N VAL A 732 21.67 10.67 -8.18
CA VAL A 732 21.07 10.43 -9.48
C VAL A 732 20.88 11.75 -10.21
N ASP A 733 21.29 11.82 -11.48
CA ASP A 733 20.94 12.97 -12.31
C ASP A 733 20.01 12.57 -13.46
N THR A 734 19.23 13.54 -13.91
CA THR A 734 18.13 13.27 -14.84
C THR A 734 18.10 14.30 -15.96
N LEU A 735 18.21 13.82 -17.20
CA LEU A 735 17.95 14.63 -18.37
C LEU A 735 16.45 14.66 -18.66
N VAL A 736 15.83 15.82 -18.41
CA VAL A 736 14.41 16.04 -18.68
C VAL A 736 14.18 16.30 -20.16
N ARG A 737 13.40 15.44 -20.83
CA ARG A 737 13.02 15.57 -22.22
C ARG A 737 11.52 15.78 -22.36
N TYR A 738 11.05 16.19 -23.53
CA TYR A 738 9.63 16.43 -23.81
C TYR A 738 8.72 15.21 -23.54
N HIS A 739 9.18 14.01 -23.86
CA HIS A 739 8.39 12.79 -23.75
C HIS A 739 8.72 11.91 -22.56
N GLY A 740 9.66 12.35 -21.70
CA GLY A 740 10.07 11.63 -20.49
C GLY A 740 11.54 11.83 -20.19
N ASP A 741 11.98 11.33 -19.08
CA ASP A 741 13.32 11.53 -18.55
C ASP A 741 14.29 10.43 -19.01
N ILE A 742 15.58 10.76 -19.09
CA ILE A 742 16.66 9.76 -19.02
C ILE A 742 17.30 9.89 -17.64
N VAL A 743 17.36 8.82 -16.90
CA VAL A 743 17.91 8.78 -15.55
C VAL A 743 19.32 8.17 -15.61
N PHE A 744 20.28 8.85 -15.00
CA PHE A 744 21.68 8.47 -14.95
C PHE A 744 22.07 8.17 -13.51
N ILE A 745 22.65 6.98 -13.30
CA ILE A 745 23.08 6.53 -11.99
C ILE A 745 24.55 6.13 -12.08
N PHE A 746 25.36 6.65 -11.20
CA PHE A 746 26.76 6.26 -11.09
C PHE A 746 26.87 4.81 -10.60
N ASP A 747 27.51 3.90 -11.36
CA ASP A 747 27.65 2.51 -10.93
C ASP A 747 28.55 2.40 -9.69
N GLY A 748 27.95 2.25 -8.52
CA GLY A 748 28.65 2.15 -7.25
C GLY A 748 29.64 0.98 -7.15
N SER A 749 29.51 -0.05 -7.99
CA SER A 749 30.42 -1.20 -7.97
C SER A 749 31.87 -0.87 -8.39
N GLN A 750 32.07 0.25 -9.07
CA GLN A 750 33.42 0.73 -9.48
C GLN A 750 34.07 1.69 -8.47
N THR A 751 33.36 2.12 -7.43
CA THR A 751 33.73 3.19 -6.52
C THR A 751 35.12 3.02 -5.94
N THR A 752 35.43 1.84 -5.37
CA THR A 752 36.74 1.57 -4.73
C THR A 752 37.90 1.71 -5.69
N GLY A 753 37.80 1.15 -6.91
CA GLY A 753 38.81 1.23 -7.93
C GLY A 753 38.98 2.66 -8.46
N LEU A 754 37.90 3.35 -8.70
CA LEU A 754 37.87 4.73 -9.19
C LEU A 754 38.51 5.69 -8.17
N MET A 755 38.10 5.60 -6.90
CA MET A 755 38.65 6.45 -5.83
C MET A 755 40.12 6.22 -5.62
N GLN A 756 40.59 4.97 -5.71
CA GLN A 756 42.03 4.65 -5.67
C GLN A 756 42.76 5.30 -6.84
N GLN A 757 42.27 5.17 -8.06
CA GLN A 757 42.87 5.77 -9.27
C GLN A 757 42.91 7.31 -9.16
N VAL A 758 41.77 7.92 -8.77
CA VAL A 758 41.69 9.39 -8.59
C VAL A 758 42.68 9.89 -7.53
N SER A 759 42.78 9.17 -6.40
CA SER A 759 43.69 9.57 -5.31
C SER A 759 45.17 9.43 -5.66
N THR A 760 45.53 8.45 -6.53
CA THR A 760 46.92 8.19 -6.91
C THR A 760 47.37 9.00 -8.11
N ASP A 761 46.54 9.05 -9.15
CA ASP A 761 46.91 9.55 -10.46
C ASP A 761 46.13 10.80 -10.88
N GLY A 762 45.17 11.28 -10.04
CA GLY A 762 44.34 12.42 -10.30
C GLY A 762 43.09 12.11 -11.15
N ALA A 763 42.09 13.04 -11.15
CA ALA A 763 40.84 12.89 -11.88
C ALA A 763 41.01 12.69 -13.39
N ASP A 764 42.03 13.35 -13.98
CA ASP A 764 42.33 13.29 -15.42
C ASP A 764 42.82 11.89 -15.87
N SER A 765 43.25 11.05 -14.95
CA SER A 765 43.67 9.67 -15.25
C SER A 765 42.50 8.75 -15.60
N VAL A 766 41.31 9.12 -15.23
CA VAL A 766 40.11 8.29 -15.45
C VAL A 766 39.67 8.36 -16.90
N GLN A 767 39.93 7.28 -17.63
CA GLN A 767 39.62 7.14 -19.05
C GLN A 767 38.33 6.37 -19.31
N ARG A 768 37.82 5.64 -18.32
CA ARG A 768 36.62 4.80 -18.44
C ARG A 768 35.83 4.87 -17.17
N MET A 769 34.53 4.92 -17.35
CA MET A 769 33.59 4.82 -16.24
C MET A 769 32.35 4.01 -16.63
N ARG A 770 31.68 3.44 -15.64
CA ARG A 770 30.41 2.75 -15.84
C ARG A 770 29.28 3.62 -15.28
N VAL A 771 28.19 3.69 -16.02
CA VAL A 771 26.98 4.39 -15.67
C VAL A 771 25.78 3.46 -15.96
N ILE A 772 24.75 3.56 -15.16
CA ILE A 772 23.49 2.88 -15.39
C ILE A 772 22.55 3.93 -15.97
N ILE A 773 21.96 3.65 -17.12
CA ILE A 773 21.11 4.59 -17.86
C ILE A 773 19.74 3.94 -18.08
N TYR A 774 18.69 4.64 -17.63
CA TYR A 774 17.31 4.25 -17.89
C TYR A 774 16.61 5.31 -18.73
N ASP A 775 16.10 4.93 -19.90
CA ASP A 775 15.15 5.75 -20.66
C ASP A 775 13.72 5.51 -20.14
N LEU A 776 13.09 6.56 -19.61
CA LEU A 776 11.78 6.51 -18.97
C LEU A 776 10.74 7.36 -19.72
N PRO A 777 10.34 6.97 -20.93
CA PRO A 777 9.32 7.70 -21.68
C PRO A 777 7.99 7.65 -20.91
N GLY A 778 7.35 8.80 -20.74
CA GLY A 778 6.09 8.91 -20.00
C GLY A 778 6.24 9.15 -18.48
N SER A 779 7.44 9.38 -17.94
CA SER A 779 7.65 9.79 -16.55
C SER A 779 6.81 11.01 -16.15
N HIS A 780 6.65 11.98 -17.05
CA HIS A 780 5.79 13.15 -16.85
C HIS A 780 4.32 12.79 -16.63
N LEU A 781 3.84 11.71 -17.24
CA LEU A 781 2.46 11.24 -17.04
C LEU A 781 2.26 10.67 -15.64
N VAL A 782 3.29 10.07 -15.05
CA VAL A 782 3.26 9.61 -13.65
C VAL A 782 3.06 10.80 -12.73
N TRP A 783 3.90 11.82 -12.85
CA TRP A 783 3.85 13.01 -11.97
C TRP A 783 2.62 13.86 -12.21
N ALA A 784 2.22 14.06 -13.47
CA ALA A 784 0.98 14.76 -13.81
C ALA A 784 -0.25 14.00 -13.28
N GLY A 785 -0.29 12.69 -13.45
CA GLY A 785 -1.36 11.83 -12.94
C GLY A 785 -1.47 11.90 -11.42
N TRP A 786 -0.36 11.78 -10.70
CA TRP A 786 -0.31 11.93 -9.25
C TRP A 786 -0.79 13.32 -8.79
N THR A 787 -0.33 14.38 -9.44
CA THR A 787 -0.76 15.76 -9.14
C THR A 787 -2.27 15.93 -9.32
N LEU A 788 -2.84 15.42 -10.41
CA LEU A 788 -4.28 15.48 -10.67
C LEU A 788 -5.09 14.67 -9.64
N MET A 789 -4.58 13.51 -9.23
CA MET A 789 -5.19 12.74 -8.13
C MET A 789 -5.24 13.56 -6.85
N MET A 790 -4.14 14.19 -6.46
CA MET A 790 -4.08 15.02 -5.26
C MET A 790 -5.03 16.21 -5.33
N LEU A 791 -5.06 16.92 -6.45
CA LEU A 791 -5.99 18.04 -6.65
C LEU A 791 -7.45 17.58 -6.58
N GLY A 792 -7.79 16.45 -7.20
CA GLY A 792 -9.13 15.88 -7.13
C GLY A 792 -9.50 15.44 -5.71
N MET A 793 -8.60 14.80 -4.98
CA MET A 793 -8.83 14.37 -3.59
C MET A 793 -8.92 15.54 -2.62
N ALA A 794 -8.08 16.58 -2.79
CA ALA A 794 -8.19 17.83 -2.02
C ALA A 794 -9.55 18.49 -2.25
N TRP A 795 -9.99 18.55 -3.49
CA TRP A 795 -11.30 19.06 -3.86
C TRP A 795 -12.42 18.24 -3.21
N LEU A 796 -12.37 16.89 -3.26
CA LEU A 796 -13.32 16.00 -2.58
C LEU A 796 -13.35 16.21 -1.07
N THR A 797 -12.21 16.46 -0.45
CA THR A 797 -12.10 16.65 1.01
C THR A 797 -12.75 17.95 1.46
N VAL A 798 -12.63 19.01 0.66
CA VAL A 798 -13.21 20.33 0.95
C VAL A 798 -14.73 20.37 0.71
N LEU A 799 -15.25 19.60 -0.24
CA LEU A 799 -16.67 19.58 -0.55
C LEU A 799 -17.51 18.99 0.59
N ASP A 800 -18.56 19.69 0.96
CA ASP A 800 -19.54 19.18 1.94
C ASP A 800 -20.40 18.08 1.33
N ALA A 801 -20.20 16.85 1.77
CA ALA A 801 -20.97 15.68 1.34
C ALA A 801 -22.50 15.81 1.55
N ARG A 802 -22.93 16.74 2.44
CA ARG A 802 -24.35 16.98 2.72
C ARG A 802 -25.11 17.64 1.57
N LYS A 803 -24.40 18.34 0.67
CA LYS A 803 -25.00 19.10 -0.42
C LYS A 803 -25.17 18.30 -1.71
N THR A 804 -24.64 17.08 -1.77
CA THR A 804 -24.70 16.26 -2.98
C THR A 804 -25.83 15.22 -2.89
N PRO A 805 -26.72 15.15 -3.89
CA PRO A 805 -27.67 14.06 -4.02
C PRO A 805 -26.91 12.72 -4.10
N HIS A 806 -27.51 11.67 -3.58
CA HIS A 806 -26.96 10.33 -3.71
C HIS A 806 -26.90 9.96 -5.21
N PRO A 807 -25.80 9.41 -5.76
CA PRO A 807 -25.72 9.03 -7.18
C PRO A 807 -26.88 8.12 -7.66
N ARG A 808 -27.55 7.45 -6.73
CA ARG A 808 -28.71 6.57 -7.00
C ARG A 808 -29.96 7.29 -7.43
N SER A 809 -30.14 8.55 -7.03
CA SER A 809 -31.35 9.32 -7.37
C SER A 809 -31.36 9.90 -8.79
N GLU A 810 -30.26 9.80 -9.53
CA GLU A 810 -30.17 10.23 -10.91
C GLU A 810 -30.35 9.05 -11.92
N GLU A 811 -30.46 7.80 -11.42
CA GLU A 811 -30.51 6.56 -12.24
C GLU A 811 -31.80 5.74 -12.08
N GLU A 812 -32.73 6.12 -11.15
CA GLU A 812 -34.13 5.65 -11.13
C GLU A 812 -34.98 6.46 -12.09
#